data_cd9f257be852524edd29060672387a60
#
_entry.id   cd9f257be852524edd29060672387a60
#
_cell.length_a   1.000
_cell.length_b   1.000
_cell.length_c   1.000
_cell.angle_alpha   90.00
_cell.angle_beta   90.00
_cell.angle_gamma   90.00
#
_symmetry.space_group_name_H-M   'P 1'
#
loop_
_entity.id
_entity.type
_entity.pdbx_description
1 polymer ?
#
loop_
_entity_poly.entity_id
_entity_poly.type
_entity_poly.pdbx_seq_one_letter_code
_entity_poly.pdbx_strand_id
1 'polypeptide(L)'
;MKRYTMLVLSLLVALSLVLAACQPTATEVVEEPTEEMAEEVEEATEEVVEEATEEVVEETEEEMVYEEQPFGEDLPMEPTIDTPLVVTYTEFSQKFSPFFSESGYDADVAGMTQIGLLTTDRVGGIVNNAIEGETREYNGTPYEYKGAADTSVVYDEETDTTKYTAKLRVGMKFSDGTPVTADDVIFTYYTYLDPSYVGTTSLYSYDIVGLKDYQTQTTTEVYDKYDALFDEIYAAGKDHEWSEDDAWSQELQDDFWARIDAAVLKEAEKIIAYVVANYEGYFEDYTGFTPEQVAETPGLEVVPAMVLWGFGSVGDDMTFTTGCTEVNFDLVESFPTAQDYADDIVACYEGDLAAAFPYESADGVDVLGLVRSQFIGYWGPLDESMGDEGVPNIAGIKKLDDYTVEVTLNGFEAPAVYSVLGISVTPLHYYGDVEKYDYENNMFGFDFGDLSKQQSLTPTPLGAGPYKFVTYENKVVYFEANEYYYRGCPKIAEIQFRETESAEVPSAVQTGTADAGEMTYSAERYAEVQSYNANGEMTGDVITSIMVDNQGYGYIGINASTVNVAADPGSEASKNLRKGIATIIAVHRDLSIDSYYGEGASVINYPISNTSWAAPQPTDEDYRLAFSVDVNGDPIYTADMTLEEKVAAAEAAALGFFEAAGFTAVDGVLTEAPEGAKLSYEGFVPADGTGDHPNFQIFTSTRDSLAKLGMEFLINDPADWNVMLDAIDANEQEIWTMAWGTTIDPDMYQIYFSTNIPGGEGSGSNYYHIMDEELDQLILDARVSDDQNYRKAVYKQALEVIMDWAVEIPSYQRLNVVIFSTERVNIDTITPDMTTFWGWLNDVELLEMYE
;
A
#
# COMPACT_ATOMS: atom_id res chain seq x y z
N MET A 1 -24.34 33.77 -1.98
CA MET A 1 -25.23 33.65 -3.15
C MET A 1 -24.71 32.66 -4.21
N LYS A 2 -23.43 32.34 -4.31
CA LYS A 2 -22.92 31.28 -5.23
C LYS A 2 -23.04 29.86 -4.67
N ARG A 3 -23.05 29.67 -3.33
CA ARG A 3 -23.22 28.37 -2.68
C ARG A 3 -24.65 27.79 -2.75
N TYR A 4 -25.68 28.65 -2.73
CA TYR A 4 -27.07 28.20 -2.83
C TYR A 4 -27.50 27.71 -4.23
N THR A 5 -26.76 28.07 -5.27
CA THR A 5 -27.10 27.66 -6.65
C THR A 5 -26.63 26.24 -6.95
N MET A 6 -25.60 25.73 -6.29
CA MET A 6 -25.15 24.34 -6.43
C MET A 6 -26.03 23.35 -5.63
N LEU A 7 -26.51 23.72 -4.44
CA LEU A 7 -27.39 22.86 -3.64
C LEU A 7 -28.75 22.61 -4.31
N VAL A 8 -29.26 23.56 -5.07
CA VAL A 8 -30.54 23.38 -5.80
C VAL A 8 -30.34 22.53 -7.07
N LEU A 9 -29.13 22.50 -7.64
CA LEU A 9 -28.85 21.68 -8.81
C LEU A 9 -28.67 20.21 -8.44
N SER A 10 -28.02 19.89 -7.31
CA SER A 10 -27.85 18.53 -6.81
C SER A 10 -29.17 17.89 -6.36
N LEU A 11 -30.12 18.68 -5.81
CA LEU A 11 -31.44 18.14 -5.43
C LEU A 11 -32.31 17.83 -6.65
N LEU A 12 -32.10 18.47 -7.81
CA LEU A 12 -32.84 18.22 -9.04
C LEU A 12 -32.34 17.00 -9.81
N VAL A 13 -31.04 16.64 -9.65
CA VAL A 13 -30.47 15.43 -10.25
C VAL A 13 -30.86 14.19 -9.44
N ALA A 14 -30.89 14.26 -8.12
CA ALA A 14 -31.34 13.15 -7.26
C ALA A 14 -32.83 12.80 -7.47
N LEU A 15 -33.68 13.78 -7.83
CA LEU A 15 -35.11 13.53 -8.04
C LEU A 15 -35.41 12.93 -9.43
N SER A 16 -34.49 13.01 -10.40
CA SER A 16 -34.65 12.43 -11.74
C SER A 16 -34.26 10.95 -11.83
N LEU A 17 -33.43 10.45 -10.93
CA LEU A 17 -32.97 9.04 -10.87
C LEU A 17 -33.97 8.09 -10.20
N VAL A 18 -34.90 8.59 -9.36
CA VAL A 18 -35.89 7.76 -8.66
C VAL A 18 -37.12 7.40 -9.53
N LEU A 19 -37.27 7.98 -10.71
CA LEU A 19 -38.45 7.76 -11.59
C LEU A 19 -38.22 6.78 -12.75
N ALA A 20 -37.03 6.19 -12.90
CA ALA A 20 -36.69 5.27 -13.99
C ALA A 20 -36.73 3.76 -13.64
N ALA A 21 -37.01 3.38 -12.41
CA ALA A 21 -36.91 1.99 -11.92
C ALA A 21 -38.25 1.31 -11.70
N CYS A 22 -39.20 1.34 -12.65
CA CYS A 22 -40.38 0.46 -12.62
C CYS A 22 -40.89 0.19 -14.05
N GLN A 23 -40.34 -0.81 -14.71
CA GLN A 23 -41.09 -1.56 -15.72
C GLN A 23 -40.69 -3.06 -15.68
N PRO A 24 -41.67 -4.01 -15.71
CA PRO A 24 -41.37 -5.43 -15.63
C PRO A 24 -40.98 -6.01 -16.98
N THR A 25 -39.89 -6.77 -17.01
CA THR A 25 -39.43 -7.53 -18.18
C THR A 25 -40.11 -8.92 -18.18
N ALA A 26 -40.63 -9.29 -19.33
CA ALA A 26 -41.30 -10.55 -19.59
C ALA A 26 -40.30 -11.72 -19.71
N THR A 27 -40.61 -12.84 -19.10
CA THR A 27 -39.89 -14.11 -19.11
C THR A 27 -40.06 -14.77 -20.47
N GLU A 28 -38.99 -15.02 -21.21
CA GLU A 28 -38.98 -15.96 -22.34
C GLU A 28 -38.46 -17.33 -21.85
N VAL A 29 -39.27 -18.36 -22.18
CA VAL A 29 -39.03 -19.77 -21.88
C VAL A 29 -38.08 -20.31 -22.95
N VAL A 30 -36.92 -20.88 -22.51
CA VAL A 30 -36.08 -21.67 -23.40
C VAL A 30 -36.22 -23.13 -23.01
N GLU A 31 -36.54 -23.97 -24.03
CA GLU A 31 -36.77 -25.40 -23.95
C GLU A 31 -35.49 -26.18 -23.62
N GLU A 32 -35.66 -27.22 -22.80
CA GLU A 32 -34.65 -28.26 -22.54
C GLU A 32 -34.32 -29.05 -23.82
N PRO A 33 -33.09 -29.47 -24.02
CA PRO A 33 -32.75 -30.58 -24.93
C PRO A 33 -32.72 -31.92 -24.18
N THR A 34 -33.39 -32.85 -24.79
CA THR A 34 -33.62 -34.25 -24.47
C THR A 34 -32.39 -35.10 -24.25
N GLU A 35 -32.58 -36.09 -23.32
CA GLU A 35 -31.80 -37.27 -23.08
C GLU A 35 -31.31 -37.99 -24.35
N GLU A 36 -30.02 -38.28 -24.42
CA GLU A 36 -29.46 -39.53 -25.05
C GLU A 36 -27.96 -39.58 -24.71
N MET A 37 -27.63 -40.51 -23.89
CA MET A 37 -26.40 -41.24 -23.71
C MET A 37 -26.09 -41.53 -22.23
N ALA A 38 -26.84 -42.41 -21.65
CA ALA A 38 -26.44 -43.15 -20.48
C ALA A 38 -26.66 -44.64 -20.79
N GLU A 39 -25.61 -45.29 -21.23
CA GLU A 39 -25.45 -46.76 -21.13
C GLU A 39 -23.98 -47.12 -21.40
N GLU A 40 -23.47 -47.91 -20.53
CA GLU A 40 -22.12 -48.55 -20.44
C GLU A 40 -21.16 -47.89 -19.43
N VAL A 41 -21.27 -48.26 -18.19
CA VAL A 41 -20.29 -49.04 -17.39
C VAL A 41 -20.91 -49.41 -16.03
N GLU A 42 -21.66 -50.48 -16.00
CA GLU A 42 -21.94 -51.26 -14.80
C GLU A 42 -21.26 -52.64 -15.01
N GLU A 43 -20.21 -52.90 -14.28
CA GLU A 43 -19.78 -54.21 -13.80
C GLU A 43 -18.37 -54.15 -13.19
N ALA A 44 -18.37 -54.38 -11.92
CA ALA A 44 -17.31 -55.00 -11.11
C ALA A 44 -16.97 -54.16 -9.85
N THR A 45 -17.63 -54.51 -8.77
CA THR A 45 -16.99 -54.93 -7.51
C THR A 45 -18.06 -55.23 -6.46
N GLU A 46 -18.46 -56.47 -6.37
CA GLU A 46 -19.03 -57.07 -5.15
C GLU A 46 -17.89 -57.75 -4.35
N GLU A 47 -18.11 -57.72 -3.01
CA GLU A 47 -17.51 -58.51 -1.96
C GLU A 47 -16.09 -58.16 -1.47
N VAL A 48 -15.97 -57.57 -0.28
CA VAL A 48 -15.65 -58.30 0.97
C VAL A 48 -16.08 -57.47 2.18
N VAL A 49 -17.12 -57.91 2.90
CA VAL A 49 -17.41 -57.51 4.29
C VAL A 49 -16.72 -58.54 5.20
N GLU A 50 -15.72 -58.10 5.95
CA GLU A 50 -15.20 -58.86 7.11
C GLU A 50 -15.37 -57.98 8.37
N GLU A 51 -16.09 -58.59 9.34
CA GLU A 51 -16.30 -58.08 10.70
C GLU A 51 -14.97 -57.76 11.40
N ALA A 52 -14.79 -56.52 11.86
CA ALA A 52 -13.78 -56.18 12.86
C ALA A 52 -14.51 -55.89 14.17
N THR A 53 -14.21 -56.73 15.13
CA THR A 53 -14.59 -56.64 16.56
C THR A 53 -14.05 -55.36 17.19
N GLU A 54 -14.91 -54.67 17.96
CA GLU A 54 -14.50 -53.58 18.86
C GLU A 54 -13.50 -54.08 19.90
N GLU A 55 -12.25 -53.64 19.78
CA GLU A 55 -11.31 -53.58 20.89
C GLU A 55 -11.31 -52.13 21.43
N VAL A 56 -11.76 -51.99 22.67
CA VAL A 56 -11.61 -50.76 23.46
C VAL A 56 -10.12 -50.60 23.77
N VAL A 57 -9.46 -49.66 23.11
CA VAL A 57 -8.11 -49.24 23.45
C VAL A 57 -8.29 -48.10 24.51
N GLU A 58 -7.84 -48.37 25.76
CA GLU A 58 -7.57 -47.36 26.76
C GLU A 58 -6.50 -46.41 26.15
N GLU A 59 -6.84 -45.19 25.84
CA GLU A 59 -5.88 -44.13 25.58
C GLU A 59 -5.07 -43.89 26.84
N THR A 60 -3.85 -44.35 26.87
CA THR A 60 -2.82 -43.86 27.80
C THR A 60 -2.33 -42.55 27.18
N GLU A 61 -2.48 -41.45 27.91
CA GLU A 61 -1.74 -40.19 27.65
C GLU A 61 -0.23 -40.53 27.65
N GLU A 62 0.33 -40.74 26.44
CA GLU A 62 1.77 -40.68 26.26
C GLU A 62 2.16 -39.20 26.26
N GLU A 63 2.80 -38.73 27.31
CA GLU A 63 3.63 -37.53 27.28
C GLU A 63 4.53 -37.63 26.05
N MET A 64 4.26 -36.84 25.00
CA MET A 64 5.14 -36.75 23.83
C MET A 64 6.47 -36.17 24.30
N VAL A 65 7.42 -37.02 24.55
CA VAL A 65 8.83 -36.64 24.73
C VAL A 65 9.28 -36.17 23.34
N TYR A 66 9.44 -34.85 23.16
CA TYR A 66 10.09 -34.29 21.97
C TYR A 66 11.50 -34.85 21.90
N GLU A 67 11.76 -35.82 21.02
CA GLU A 67 13.11 -36.08 20.59
C GLU A 67 13.61 -34.79 19.95
N GLU A 68 14.57 -34.12 20.58
CA GLU A 68 15.33 -33.06 19.96
C GLU A 68 15.84 -33.61 18.61
N GLN A 69 15.18 -33.22 17.53
CA GLN A 69 15.72 -33.50 16.19
C GLN A 69 17.01 -32.67 16.14
N PRO A 70 18.18 -33.28 16.00
CA PRO A 70 19.40 -32.50 15.90
C PRO A 70 19.27 -31.60 14.67
N PHE A 71 19.51 -30.30 14.83
CA PHE A 71 19.90 -29.40 13.74
C PHE A 71 20.84 -30.19 12.86
N GLY A 72 20.58 -30.26 11.56
CA GLY A 72 21.25 -31.16 10.63
C GLY A 72 22.72 -31.34 11.02
N GLU A 73 23.13 -32.58 11.34
CA GLU A 73 24.46 -32.92 11.91
C GLU A 73 25.66 -32.34 11.12
N ASP A 74 25.40 -31.74 9.94
CA ASP A 74 26.39 -31.24 9.00
C ASP A 74 26.34 -29.69 8.78
N LEU A 75 25.48 -28.92 9.50
CA LEU A 75 25.42 -27.47 9.34
C LEU A 75 26.51 -26.75 10.15
N PRO A 76 27.11 -25.65 9.63
CA PRO A 76 28.03 -24.83 10.42
C PRO A 76 27.33 -24.28 11.67
N MET A 77 28.01 -24.37 12.82
CA MET A 77 27.52 -23.89 14.11
C MET A 77 28.31 -22.69 14.63
N GLU A 78 29.37 -22.31 13.95
CA GLU A 78 30.23 -21.18 14.32
C GLU A 78 30.62 -20.40 13.05
N PRO A 79 30.76 -19.08 13.11
CA PRO A 79 31.29 -18.29 12.01
C PRO A 79 32.76 -18.64 11.77
N THR A 80 33.21 -18.44 10.55
CA THR A 80 34.59 -18.78 10.15
C THR A 80 35.41 -17.54 9.81
N ILE A 81 34.80 -16.36 9.75
CA ILE A 81 35.42 -15.10 9.33
C ILE A 81 35.14 -14.05 10.38
N ASP A 82 36.21 -13.55 11.02
CA ASP A 82 36.13 -12.52 12.07
C ASP A 82 36.12 -11.08 11.49
N THR A 83 36.50 -10.91 10.20
CA THR A 83 36.47 -9.59 9.56
C THR A 83 35.01 -9.17 9.33
N PRO A 84 34.56 -8.03 9.88
CA PRO A 84 33.19 -7.59 9.71
C PRO A 84 32.93 -7.16 8.26
N LEU A 85 31.71 -7.44 7.77
CA LEU A 85 31.19 -6.87 6.54
C LEU A 85 30.53 -5.52 6.84
N VAL A 86 30.99 -4.46 6.21
CA VAL A 86 30.42 -3.12 6.34
C VAL A 86 29.62 -2.77 5.09
N VAL A 87 28.32 -2.56 5.26
CA VAL A 87 27.38 -2.23 4.18
C VAL A 87 26.85 -0.81 4.37
N THR A 88 26.84 -0.02 3.30
CA THR A 88 26.27 1.32 3.34
C THR A 88 24.75 1.28 3.29
N TYR A 89 24.11 2.08 4.13
CA TYR A 89 22.67 2.32 4.14
C TYR A 89 22.40 3.82 4.22
N THR A 90 21.17 4.23 3.92
CA THR A 90 20.72 5.59 4.18
C THR A 90 20.29 5.74 5.66
N GLU A 91 19.80 6.89 6.04
CA GLU A 91 19.36 7.19 7.42
C GLU A 91 18.26 6.25 7.88
N PHE A 92 18.37 5.73 9.11
CA PHE A 92 17.39 4.86 9.76
C PHE A 92 16.44 5.66 10.64
N SER A 93 15.14 5.32 10.58
CA SER A 93 14.15 5.86 11.55
C SER A 93 14.15 5.13 12.90
N GLN A 94 14.94 4.05 13.04
CA GLN A 94 15.05 3.19 14.21
C GLN A 94 13.74 2.43 14.54
N LYS A 95 12.91 2.22 13.54
CA LYS A 95 11.72 1.37 13.64
C LYS A 95 12.05 -0.05 13.14
N PHE A 96 13.04 -0.67 13.77
CA PHE A 96 13.57 -2.01 13.44
C PHE A 96 12.62 -3.11 13.91
N SER A 97 11.41 -3.16 13.41
CA SER A 97 10.38 -4.04 13.94
C SER A 97 9.75 -4.90 12.85
N PRO A 98 9.52 -6.19 13.09
CA PRO A 98 8.74 -7.00 12.17
C PRO A 98 7.30 -6.50 12.04
N PHE A 99 6.80 -5.70 13.00
CA PHE A 99 5.43 -5.21 13.03
C PHE A 99 5.29 -3.75 12.58
N PHE A 100 6.27 -2.88 12.87
CA PHE A 100 6.11 -1.43 12.80
C PHE A 100 7.19 -0.72 11.98
N SER A 101 7.92 -1.43 11.12
CA SER A 101 8.83 -0.79 10.17
C SER A 101 8.06 0.06 9.16
N GLU A 102 8.51 1.29 8.92
CA GLU A 102 7.88 2.23 7.98
C GLU A 102 8.75 2.50 6.75
N SER A 103 10.03 2.18 6.79
CA SER A 103 10.94 2.30 5.66
C SER A 103 11.52 0.96 5.23
N GLY A 104 11.88 0.81 3.95
CA GLY A 104 12.57 -0.37 3.46
C GLY A 104 13.90 -0.63 4.17
N TYR A 105 14.60 0.42 4.57
CA TYR A 105 15.89 0.32 5.26
C TYR A 105 15.75 -0.21 6.69
N ASP A 106 14.72 0.23 7.42
CA ASP A 106 14.41 -0.34 8.75
C ASP A 106 13.87 -1.77 8.63
N ALA A 107 13.09 -2.06 7.56
CA ALA A 107 12.62 -3.42 7.28
C ALA A 107 13.77 -4.38 6.95
N ASP A 108 14.84 -3.95 6.29
CA ASP A 108 16.05 -4.76 6.06
C ASP A 108 16.75 -5.11 7.38
N VAL A 109 16.82 -4.15 8.32
CA VAL A 109 17.36 -4.43 9.67
C VAL A 109 16.51 -5.48 10.40
N ALA A 110 15.19 -5.35 10.36
CA ALA A 110 14.29 -6.36 10.91
C ALA A 110 14.45 -7.71 10.18
N GLY A 111 14.50 -7.70 8.83
CA GLY A 111 14.63 -8.87 7.98
C GLY A 111 15.88 -9.72 8.25
N MET A 112 17.00 -9.08 8.61
CA MET A 112 18.22 -9.80 9.04
C MET A 112 17.99 -10.67 10.26
N THR A 113 17.01 -10.34 11.09
CA THR A 113 16.71 -11.04 12.36
C THR A 113 15.52 -11.99 12.27
N GLN A 114 14.72 -11.94 11.19
CA GLN A 114 13.46 -12.66 11.08
C GLN A 114 13.53 -13.85 10.10
N ILE A 115 12.57 -14.79 10.24
CA ILE A 115 12.23 -15.80 9.24
C ILE A 115 10.77 -15.61 8.84
N GLY A 116 10.45 -15.82 7.56
CA GLY A 116 9.08 -15.80 7.05
C GLY A 116 8.49 -17.20 6.91
N LEU A 117 7.16 -17.31 6.90
CA LEU A 117 6.48 -18.57 6.58
C LEU A 117 6.55 -18.87 5.07
N LEU A 118 6.45 -17.83 4.23
CA LEU A 118 6.46 -17.98 2.78
C LEU A 118 7.89 -17.93 2.24
N THR A 119 8.20 -18.83 1.33
CA THR A 119 9.43 -18.82 0.53
C THR A 119 9.09 -18.60 -0.93
N THR A 120 9.81 -17.75 -1.61
CA THR A 120 9.66 -17.49 -3.05
C THR A 120 10.95 -17.79 -3.79
N ASP A 121 10.87 -17.97 -5.11
CA ASP A 121 12.03 -18.14 -5.98
C ASP A 121 12.47 -16.81 -6.63
N ARG A 122 13.43 -16.87 -7.57
CA ARG A 122 13.99 -15.69 -8.26
C ARG A 122 13.02 -14.91 -9.14
N VAL A 123 11.84 -15.46 -9.39
CA VAL A 123 10.75 -14.77 -10.13
C VAL A 123 9.55 -14.46 -9.24
N GLY A 124 9.67 -14.64 -7.92
CA GLY A 124 8.59 -14.45 -6.97
C GLY A 124 7.61 -15.62 -6.90
N GLY A 125 7.89 -16.74 -7.58
CA GLY A 125 7.06 -17.95 -7.55
C GLY A 125 7.11 -18.63 -6.19
N ILE A 126 5.95 -19.02 -5.64
CA ILE A 126 5.82 -19.62 -4.31
C ILE A 126 6.44 -21.01 -4.28
N VAL A 127 7.29 -21.28 -3.28
CA VAL A 127 7.92 -22.57 -3.00
C VAL A 127 7.13 -23.27 -1.90
N ASN A 128 6.33 -24.27 -2.30
CA ASN A 128 5.39 -24.91 -1.38
C ASN A 128 6.07 -25.97 -0.47
N ASN A 129 7.08 -26.69 -0.95
CA ASN A 129 7.79 -27.71 -0.19
C ASN A 129 9.18 -27.20 0.24
N ALA A 130 9.19 -26.09 0.95
CA ALA A 130 10.42 -25.36 1.27
C ALA A 130 11.27 -26.03 2.36
N ILE A 131 10.69 -26.91 3.19
CA ILE A 131 11.43 -27.66 4.23
C ILE A 131 12.40 -28.65 3.58
N GLU A 132 11.94 -29.46 2.64
CA GLU A 132 12.81 -30.36 1.87
C GLU A 132 13.64 -29.55 0.86
N GLY A 133 13.02 -28.54 0.26
CA GLY A 133 13.55 -27.70 -0.80
C GLY A 133 13.05 -28.08 -2.19
N GLU A 134 12.83 -27.06 -3.01
CA GLU A 134 12.45 -27.24 -4.41
C GLU A 134 13.57 -26.74 -5.32
N THR A 135 13.89 -27.52 -6.35
CA THR A 135 14.82 -27.08 -7.38
C THR A 135 14.05 -26.49 -8.55
N ARG A 136 14.34 -25.21 -8.88
CA ARG A 136 13.73 -24.51 -10.01
C ARG A 136 14.81 -23.93 -10.92
N GLU A 137 14.56 -23.88 -12.21
CA GLU A 137 15.48 -23.35 -13.20
C GLU A 137 15.26 -21.85 -13.38
N TYR A 138 16.37 -21.09 -13.35
CA TYR A 138 16.37 -19.67 -13.71
C TYR A 138 17.59 -19.40 -14.63
N ASN A 139 17.37 -18.75 -15.77
CA ASN A 139 18.38 -18.49 -16.79
C ASN A 139 19.17 -19.73 -17.23
N GLY A 140 18.54 -20.92 -17.22
CA GLY A 140 19.16 -22.20 -17.59
C GLY A 140 20.04 -22.83 -16.49
N THR A 141 20.01 -22.24 -15.26
CA THR A 141 20.71 -22.75 -14.08
C THR A 141 19.70 -23.23 -13.04
N PRO A 142 19.85 -24.46 -12.50
CA PRO A 142 18.99 -24.95 -11.44
C PRO A 142 19.42 -24.39 -10.08
N TYR A 143 18.45 -23.83 -9.34
CA TYR A 143 18.61 -23.34 -7.97
C TYR A 143 17.73 -24.10 -7.01
N GLU A 144 18.26 -24.44 -5.84
CA GLU A 144 17.49 -25.03 -4.74
C GLU A 144 16.99 -23.91 -3.80
N TYR A 145 15.68 -23.93 -3.50
CA TYR A 145 15.04 -22.98 -2.60
C TYR A 145 14.57 -23.68 -1.35
N LYS A 146 15.08 -23.28 -0.19
CA LYS A 146 14.73 -23.81 1.14
C LYS A 146 14.20 -22.72 2.05
N GLY A 147 13.18 -23.06 2.84
CA GLY A 147 12.51 -22.16 3.74
C GLY A 147 12.24 -22.73 5.14
N ALA A 148 11.65 -21.89 5.97
CA ALA A 148 11.30 -22.22 7.34
C ALA A 148 10.00 -23.04 7.45
N ALA A 149 9.15 -23.03 6.43
CA ALA A 149 7.87 -23.75 6.44
C ALA A 149 7.50 -24.29 5.05
N ASP A 150 6.79 -25.41 5.05
CA ASP A 150 6.00 -25.83 3.90
C ASP A 150 4.66 -25.11 3.92
N THR A 151 4.16 -24.73 2.74
CA THR A 151 2.91 -23.98 2.62
C THR A 151 1.95 -24.66 1.64
N SER A 152 0.65 -24.48 1.87
CA SER A 152 -0.36 -24.92 0.92
C SER A 152 -1.58 -24.00 0.94
N VAL A 153 -2.22 -23.88 -0.22
CA VAL A 153 -3.48 -23.14 -0.41
C VAL A 153 -4.51 -24.08 -0.98
N VAL A 154 -5.66 -24.20 -0.35
CA VAL A 154 -6.74 -25.09 -0.78
C VAL A 154 -8.06 -24.35 -0.74
N TYR A 155 -8.66 -24.14 -1.92
CA TYR A 155 -9.99 -23.59 -2.05
C TYR A 155 -11.04 -24.71 -2.04
N ASP A 156 -12.08 -24.52 -1.25
CA ASP A 156 -13.24 -25.43 -1.15
C ASP A 156 -14.47 -24.74 -1.75
N GLU A 157 -14.85 -25.15 -2.95
CA GLU A 157 -16.00 -24.62 -3.68
C GLU A 157 -17.36 -24.88 -2.97
N GLU A 158 -17.46 -25.92 -2.10
CA GLU A 158 -18.73 -26.23 -1.43
C GLU A 158 -19.02 -25.27 -0.29
N THR A 159 -17.96 -24.81 0.38
CA THR A 159 -18.06 -23.86 1.52
C THR A 159 -17.72 -22.44 1.13
N ASP A 160 -17.23 -22.22 -0.09
CA ASP A 160 -16.70 -20.95 -0.58
C ASP A 160 -15.64 -20.37 0.38
N THR A 161 -14.68 -21.22 0.75
CA THR A 161 -13.59 -20.83 1.67
C THR A 161 -12.23 -21.27 1.17
N THR A 162 -11.20 -20.48 1.46
CA THR A 162 -9.81 -20.83 1.15
C THR A 162 -9.01 -21.06 2.43
N LYS A 163 -8.30 -22.16 2.49
CA LYS A 163 -7.42 -22.54 3.60
C LYS A 163 -5.96 -22.33 3.20
N TYR A 164 -5.27 -21.56 3.98
CA TYR A 164 -3.83 -21.29 3.91
C TYR A 164 -3.17 -22.01 5.07
N THR A 165 -2.34 -23.01 4.77
CA THR A 165 -1.66 -23.82 5.80
C THR A 165 -0.17 -23.58 5.76
N ALA A 166 0.44 -23.33 6.89
CA ALA A 166 1.88 -23.28 7.08
C ALA A 166 2.30 -24.36 8.08
N LYS A 167 3.24 -25.23 7.68
CA LYS A 167 3.86 -26.24 8.52
C LYS A 167 5.32 -25.90 8.73
N LEU A 168 5.69 -25.56 9.95
CA LEU A 168 7.04 -25.15 10.34
C LEU A 168 8.03 -26.34 10.27
N ARG A 169 9.28 -26.02 9.96
CA ARG A 169 10.41 -26.92 10.15
C ARG A 169 10.61 -27.22 11.62
N VAL A 170 10.56 -28.47 12.02
CA VAL A 170 10.76 -28.91 13.39
C VAL A 170 12.21 -28.65 13.84
N GLY A 171 12.40 -28.20 15.07
CA GLY A 171 13.71 -27.98 15.70
C GLY A 171 14.35 -26.62 15.43
N MET A 172 13.69 -25.69 14.73
CA MET A 172 14.18 -24.32 14.63
C MET A 172 14.21 -23.63 15.98
N LYS A 173 15.12 -22.68 16.10
CA LYS A 173 15.29 -21.85 17.32
C LYS A 173 15.40 -20.39 16.95
N PHE A 174 14.90 -19.55 17.83
CA PHE A 174 15.23 -18.14 17.85
C PHE A 174 16.70 -17.92 18.21
N SER A 175 17.19 -16.74 17.95
CA SER A 175 18.61 -16.39 18.15
C SER A 175 19.07 -16.40 19.61
N ASP A 176 18.14 -16.46 20.56
CA ASP A 176 18.40 -16.66 21.99
C ASP A 176 18.36 -18.15 22.42
N GLY A 177 18.09 -19.05 21.48
CA GLY A 177 18.05 -20.49 21.69
C GLY A 177 16.66 -21.06 22.05
N THR A 178 15.63 -20.22 22.17
CA THR A 178 14.24 -20.64 22.43
C THR A 178 13.66 -21.33 21.20
N PRO A 179 12.93 -22.46 21.32
CA PRO A 179 12.32 -23.13 20.19
C PRO A 179 11.28 -22.27 19.46
N VAL A 180 11.21 -22.43 18.13
CA VAL A 180 10.15 -21.85 17.28
C VAL A 180 9.01 -22.84 17.15
N THR A 181 7.79 -22.43 17.44
CA THR A 181 6.59 -23.28 17.41
C THR A 181 5.40 -22.57 16.72
N ALA A 182 4.30 -23.31 16.54
CA ALA A 182 3.05 -22.73 16.04
C ALA A 182 2.47 -21.66 16.96
N ASP A 183 2.80 -21.67 18.27
CA ASP A 183 2.36 -20.66 19.23
C ASP A 183 2.91 -19.26 18.87
N ASP A 184 4.13 -19.22 18.36
CA ASP A 184 4.76 -17.97 17.89
C ASP A 184 4.06 -17.43 16.65
N VAL A 185 3.62 -18.31 15.75
CA VAL A 185 2.85 -17.94 14.56
C VAL A 185 1.46 -17.44 14.93
N ILE A 186 0.76 -18.13 15.84
CA ILE A 186 -0.54 -17.69 16.37
C ILE A 186 -0.40 -16.32 17.03
N PHE A 187 0.58 -16.14 17.91
CA PHE A 187 0.86 -14.84 18.53
C PHE A 187 1.09 -13.74 17.47
N THR A 188 1.84 -14.05 16.42
CA THR A 188 2.13 -13.11 15.34
C THR A 188 0.86 -12.68 14.62
N TYR A 189 -0.03 -13.63 14.23
CA TYR A 189 -1.31 -13.28 13.60
C TYR A 189 -2.17 -12.42 14.51
N TYR A 190 -2.31 -12.79 15.79
CA TYR A 190 -3.13 -12.00 16.71
C TYR A 190 -2.56 -10.60 16.96
N THR A 191 -1.22 -10.44 16.91
CA THR A 191 -0.59 -9.11 16.98
C THR A 191 -0.94 -8.26 15.75
N TYR A 192 -0.82 -8.81 14.53
CA TYR A 192 -1.17 -8.08 13.31
C TYR A 192 -2.67 -7.75 13.20
N LEU A 193 -3.53 -8.59 13.77
CA LEU A 193 -4.98 -8.50 13.61
C LEU A 193 -5.70 -7.89 14.81
N ASP A 194 -4.96 -7.47 15.84
CA ASP A 194 -5.52 -6.74 16.98
C ASP A 194 -6.04 -5.36 16.54
N PRO A 195 -7.21 -4.91 17.01
CA PRO A 195 -7.77 -3.61 16.61
C PRO A 195 -6.92 -2.40 17.01
N SER A 196 -5.94 -2.56 17.92
CA SER A 196 -4.97 -1.51 18.28
C SER A 196 -3.70 -1.49 17.43
N TYR A 197 -3.61 -2.39 16.44
CA TYR A 197 -2.46 -2.44 15.55
C TYR A 197 -2.42 -1.23 14.60
N VAL A 198 -1.26 -0.57 14.54
CA VAL A 198 -1.05 0.67 13.78
C VAL A 198 -0.01 0.54 12.65
N GLY A 199 0.36 -0.69 12.30
CA GLY A 199 1.28 -0.97 11.18
C GLY A 199 0.55 -1.19 9.86
N THR A 200 1.13 -2.03 8.99
CA THR A 200 0.52 -2.35 7.68
C THR A 200 -0.84 -3.05 7.80
N THR A 201 -1.83 -2.58 7.08
CA THR A 201 -3.20 -3.11 7.10
C THR A 201 -3.46 -4.19 6.06
N SER A 202 -2.43 -4.74 5.41
CA SER A 202 -2.59 -5.69 4.30
C SER A 202 -3.41 -6.93 4.67
N LEU A 203 -3.31 -7.42 5.92
CA LEU A 203 -4.12 -8.56 6.39
C LEU A 203 -5.59 -8.20 6.62
N TYR A 204 -5.92 -6.94 6.94
CA TYR A 204 -7.30 -6.50 7.13
C TYR A 204 -8.09 -6.44 5.82
N SER A 205 -7.43 -6.34 4.68
CA SER A 205 -8.09 -6.29 3.37
C SER A 205 -8.68 -7.62 2.94
N TYR A 206 -8.38 -8.71 3.64
CA TYR A 206 -8.88 -10.05 3.34
C TYR A 206 -9.94 -10.49 4.34
N ASP A 207 -10.97 -11.17 3.84
CA ASP A 207 -12.09 -11.65 4.66
C ASP A 207 -11.71 -12.94 5.43
N ILE A 208 -10.85 -12.78 6.46
CA ILE A 208 -10.50 -13.89 7.37
C ILE A 208 -11.73 -14.23 8.20
N VAL A 209 -12.13 -15.51 8.19
CA VAL A 209 -13.31 -16.00 8.89
C VAL A 209 -13.29 -15.61 10.37
N GLY A 210 -14.27 -14.81 10.80
CA GLY A 210 -14.43 -14.36 12.18
C GLY A 210 -13.48 -13.22 12.61
N LEU A 211 -12.69 -12.64 11.71
CA LEU A 211 -11.83 -11.50 12.04
C LEU A 211 -12.62 -10.28 12.47
N LYS A 212 -13.63 -9.89 11.66
CA LYS A 212 -14.50 -8.75 11.98
C LYS A 212 -15.20 -8.95 13.33
N ASP A 213 -15.71 -10.16 13.56
CA ASP A 213 -16.37 -10.50 14.83
C ASP A 213 -15.42 -10.34 16.02
N TYR A 214 -14.18 -10.82 15.89
CA TYR A 214 -13.14 -10.69 16.92
C TYR A 214 -12.77 -9.22 17.17
N GLN A 215 -12.51 -8.45 16.12
CA GLN A 215 -12.07 -7.05 16.26
C GLN A 215 -13.16 -6.17 16.89
N THR A 216 -14.40 -6.42 16.57
CA THR A 216 -15.55 -5.68 17.10
C THR A 216 -16.12 -6.27 18.40
N GLN A 217 -15.64 -7.46 18.80
CA GLN A 217 -16.16 -8.23 19.93
C GLN A 217 -17.67 -8.48 19.84
N THR A 218 -18.19 -8.63 18.60
CA THR A 218 -19.60 -8.86 18.29
C THR A 218 -19.73 -9.93 17.22
N THR A 219 -20.84 -10.69 17.21
CA THR A 219 -21.18 -11.49 16.03
C THR A 219 -21.64 -10.58 14.88
N THR A 220 -21.52 -11.04 13.63
CA THR A 220 -21.99 -10.30 12.45
C THR A 220 -23.45 -9.86 12.61
N GLU A 221 -24.36 -10.72 13.13
CA GLU A 221 -25.77 -10.39 13.36
C GLU A 221 -25.93 -9.22 14.35
N VAL A 222 -25.17 -9.22 15.43
CA VAL A 222 -25.20 -8.15 16.44
C VAL A 222 -24.53 -6.88 15.89
N TYR A 223 -23.46 -7.02 15.15
CA TYR A 223 -22.82 -5.88 14.47
C TYR A 223 -23.81 -5.18 13.54
N ASP A 224 -24.42 -5.90 12.62
CA ASP A 224 -25.39 -5.35 11.64
C ASP A 224 -26.58 -4.70 12.32
N LYS A 225 -27.01 -5.25 13.46
CA LYS A 225 -28.06 -4.65 14.27
C LYS A 225 -27.68 -3.26 14.79
N TYR A 226 -26.49 -3.12 15.40
CA TYR A 226 -26.07 -1.83 15.97
C TYR A 226 -25.58 -0.86 14.89
N ASP A 227 -25.11 -1.35 13.77
CA ASP A 227 -24.79 -0.56 12.59
C ASP A 227 -26.06 0.11 12.01
N ALA A 228 -27.13 -0.68 11.83
CA ALA A 228 -28.44 -0.14 11.42
C ALA A 228 -29.00 0.84 12.44
N LEU A 229 -28.89 0.56 13.75
CA LEU A 229 -29.32 1.47 14.80
C LEU A 229 -28.53 2.78 14.80
N PHE A 230 -27.25 2.75 14.49
CA PHE A 230 -26.43 3.96 14.32
C PHE A 230 -27.03 4.87 13.26
N ASP A 231 -27.34 4.32 12.08
CA ASP A 231 -27.93 5.08 10.98
C ASP A 231 -29.33 5.61 11.31
N GLU A 232 -30.16 4.80 11.96
CA GLU A 232 -31.49 5.19 12.35
C GLU A 232 -31.49 6.33 13.37
N ILE A 233 -30.64 6.26 14.41
CA ILE A 233 -30.53 7.32 15.44
C ILE A 233 -29.94 8.59 14.82
N TYR A 234 -28.93 8.47 13.95
CA TYR A 234 -28.36 9.61 13.24
C TYR A 234 -29.39 10.32 12.35
N ALA A 235 -30.14 9.54 11.57
CA ALA A 235 -31.21 10.05 10.69
C ALA A 235 -32.37 10.69 11.45
N ALA A 236 -32.72 10.20 12.67
CA ALA A 236 -33.71 10.80 13.52
C ALA A 236 -33.31 12.21 14.01
N GLY A 237 -32.03 12.47 14.16
CA GLY A 237 -31.43 13.75 14.53
C GLY A 237 -31.40 14.00 16.05
N LYS A 238 -30.56 14.95 16.48
CA LYS A 238 -30.32 15.22 17.90
C LYS A 238 -31.54 15.71 18.67
N ASP A 239 -32.47 16.39 17.98
CA ASP A 239 -33.69 16.94 18.59
C ASP A 239 -34.87 15.92 18.66
N HIS A 240 -34.61 14.66 18.26
CA HIS A 240 -35.64 13.61 18.32
C HIS A 240 -36.01 13.30 19.78
N GLU A 241 -37.33 13.42 20.09
CA GLU A 241 -37.87 13.02 21.39
C GLU A 241 -38.13 11.51 21.38
N TRP A 242 -37.34 10.74 22.12
CA TRP A 242 -37.48 9.29 22.23
C TRP A 242 -38.86 8.87 22.68
N SER A 243 -39.39 7.79 22.13
CA SER A 243 -40.67 7.15 22.47
C SER A 243 -40.56 5.63 22.50
N GLU A 244 -41.54 4.94 23.07
CA GLU A 244 -41.61 3.46 23.08
C GLU A 244 -41.83 2.84 21.68
N ASP A 245 -42.06 3.65 20.66
CA ASP A 245 -42.24 3.20 19.27
C ASP A 245 -40.88 3.18 18.51
N ASP A 246 -39.81 3.73 19.09
CA ASP A 246 -38.47 3.73 18.50
C ASP A 246 -37.82 2.34 18.60
N ALA A 247 -37.01 1.96 17.62
CA ALA A 247 -36.29 0.67 17.58
C ALA A 247 -35.15 0.57 18.61
N TRP A 248 -34.78 1.69 19.23
CA TRP A 248 -33.68 1.81 20.21
C TRP A 248 -34.17 2.31 21.57
N SER A 249 -33.33 2.19 22.58
CA SER A 249 -33.64 2.74 23.91
C SER A 249 -33.20 4.20 24.04
N GLN A 250 -33.82 4.94 24.99
CA GLN A 250 -33.37 6.29 25.31
C GLN A 250 -31.88 6.33 25.71
N GLU A 251 -31.43 5.32 26.45
CA GLU A 251 -30.03 5.23 26.89
C GLU A 251 -29.07 5.11 25.68
N LEU A 252 -29.44 4.33 24.66
CA LEU A 252 -28.71 4.24 23.40
C LEU A 252 -28.61 5.59 22.68
N GLN A 253 -29.74 6.31 22.56
CA GLN A 253 -29.76 7.62 21.93
C GLN A 253 -28.91 8.64 22.69
N ASP A 254 -29.00 8.65 24.02
CA ASP A 254 -28.27 9.60 24.87
C ASP A 254 -26.72 9.33 24.73
N ASP A 255 -26.29 8.07 24.76
CA ASP A 255 -24.88 7.70 24.58
C ASP A 255 -24.39 8.01 23.15
N PHE A 256 -25.20 7.72 22.14
CA PHE A 256 -24.90 8.03 20.74
C PHE A 256 -24.56 9.53 20.56
N TRP A 257 -25.47 10.42 21.00
CA TRP A 257 -25.24 11.84 20.83
C TRP A 257 -24.12 12.38 21.72
N ALA A 258 -23.90 11.78 22.90
CA ALA A 258 -22.75 12.12 23.73
C ALA A 258 -21.41 11.78 23.04
N ARG A 259 -21.32 10.67 22.31
CA ARG A 259 -20.12 10.28 21.53
C ARG A 259 -19.91 11.24 20.35
N ILE A 260 -20.97 11.57 19.62
CA ILE A 260 -20.94 12.55 18.54
C ILE A 260 -20.43 13.90 19.05
N ASP A 261 -20.99 14.43 20.14
CA ASP A 261 -20.59 15.71 20.72
C ASP A 261 -19.09 15.69 21.16
N ALA A 262 -18.66 14.58 21.75
CA ALA A 262 -17.27 14.40 22.15
C ALA A 262 -16.31 14.35 20.93
N ALA A 263 -16.74 13.72 19.84
CA ALA A 263 -15.95 13.64 18.62
C ALA A 263 -15.81 15.02 17.96
N VAL A 264 -16.90 15.78 17.82
CA VAL A 264 -16.84 17.16 17.27
C VAL A 264 -15.92 18.05 18.11
N LEU A 265 -16.04 17.98 19.45
CA LEU A 265 -15.18 18.76 20.35
C LEU A 265 -13.71 18.38 20.16
N LYS A 266 -13.41 17.07 20.03
CA LYS A 266 -12.05 16.59 19.83
C LYS A 266 -11.46 17.06 18.49
N GLU A 267 -12.26 17.08 17.43
CA GLU A 267 -11.81 17.63 16.14
C GLU A 267 -11.57 19.15 16.23
N ALA A 268 -12.42 19.90 16.89
CA ALA A 268 -12.16 21.33 17.15
C ALA A 268 -10.83 21.53 17.91
N GLU A 269 -10.54 20.70 18.92
CA GLU A 269 -9.27 20.76 19.67
C GLU A 269 -8.06 20.42 18.77
N LYS A 270 -8.17 19.42 17.89
CA LYS A 270 -7.12 19.08 16.92
C LYS A 270 -6.87 20.21 15.92
N ILE A 271 -7.91 20.81 15.36
CA ILE A 271 -7.78 21.95 14.44
C ILE A 271 -7.10 23.12 15.14
N ILE A 272 -7.47 23.43 16.41
CA ILE A 272 -6.80 24.47 17.19
C ILE A 272 -5.31 24.17 17.31
N ALA A 273 -4.94 22.94 17.69
CA ALA A 273 -3.56 22.54 17.82
C ALA A 273 -2.79 22.60 16.49
N TYR A 274 -3.41 22.16 15.41
CA TYR A 274 -2.85 22.21 14.07
C TYR A 274 -2.58 23.63 13.59
N VAL A 275 -3.55 24.54 13.76
CA VAL A 275 -3.39 25.95 13.38
C VAL A 275 -2.29 26.64 14.20
N VAL A 276 -2.22 26.35 15.50
CA VAL A 276 -1.16 26.90 16.36
C VAL A 276 0.22 26.43 15.91
N ALA A 277 0.35 25.16 15.51
CA ALA A 277 1.62 24.61 15.09
C ALA A 277 2.07 25.07 13.69
N ASN A 278 1.14 25.31 12.75
CA ASN A 278 1.47 25.48 11.35
C ASN A 278 1.19 26.89 10.78
N TYR A 279 0.37 27.72 11.46
CA TYR A 279 -0.10 29.00 10.92
C TYR A 279 0.26 30.23 11.78
N GLU A 280 1.19 30.11 12.73
CA GLU A 280 1.58 31.22 13.63
C GLU A 280 1.97 32.52 12.90
N GLY A 281 2.57 32.40 11.71
CA GLY A 281 2.99 33.51 10.88
C GLY A 281 1.84 34.42 10.37
N TYR A 282 0.61 33.94 10.43
CA TYR A 282 -0.59 34.66 9.97
C TYR A 282 -1.41 35.28 11.09
N PHE A 283 -1.12 35.00 12.36
CA PHE A 283 -1.94 35.42 13.49
C PHE A 283 -2.13 36.96 13.56
N GLU A 284 -1.04 37.70 13.47
CA GLU A 284 -1.11 39.18 13.58
C GLU A 284 -1.91 39.81 12.44
N ASP A 285 -1.75 39.32 11.22
CA ASP A 285 -2.42 39.82 10.02
C ASP A 285 -3.94 39.59 10.05
N TYR A 286 -4.39 38.47 10.61
CA TYR A 286 -5.81 38.07 10.58
C TYR A 286 -6.56 38.34 11.88
N THR A 287 -5.87 38.41 13.03
CA THR A 287 -6.50 38.59 14.35
C THR A 287 -6.03 39.81 15.11
N GLY A 288 -4.92 40.41 14.70
CA GLY A 288 -4.27 41.50 15.43
C GLY A 288 -3.46 41.06 16.64
N PHE A 289 -3.31 39.77 16.92
CA PHE A 289 -2.49 39.18 17.99
C PHE A 289 -1.19 38.61 17.44
N THR A 290 -0.07 38.92 18.13
CA THR A 290 1.22 38.27 17.75
C THR A 290 1.28 36.84 18.23
N PRO A 291 2.13 35.97 17.61
CA PRO A 291 2.34 34.59 18.08
C PRO A 291 2.71 34.50 19.56
N GLU A 292 3.54 35.44 20.06
CA GLU A 292 3.92 35.49 21.47
C GLU A 292 2.73 35.79 22.38
N GLN A 293 1.82 36.66 21.96
CA GLN A 293 0.60 36.96 22.72
C GLN A 293 -0.31 35.74 22.81
N VAL A 294 -0.46 34.98 21.71
CA VAL A 294 -1.25 33.78 21.66
C VAL A 294 -0.62 32.71 22.58
N ALA A 295 0.70 32.51 22.51
CA ALA A 295 1.39 31.51 23.33
C ALA A 295 1.39 31.82 24.83
N GLU A 296 1.40 33.12 25.20
CA GLU A 296 1.42 33.56 26.60
C GLU A 296 0.02 33.71 27.24
N THR A 297 -1.05 33.63 26.44
CA THR A 297 -2.43 33.90 26.91
C THR A 297 -3.31 32.63 26.71
N PRO A 298 -3.43 31.75 27.72
CA PRO A 298 -4.25 30.56 27.61
C PRO A 298 -5.71 30.82 27.19
N GLY A 299 -6.18 30.09 26.18
CA GLY A 299 -7.50 30.25 25.57
C GLY A 299 -7.55 31.21 24.39
N LEU A 300 -6.52 32.06 24.18
CA LEU A 300 -6.47 32.94 23.04
C LEU A 300 -6.21 32.19 21.71
N GLU A 301 -5.61 31.02 21.79
CA GLU A 301 -5.30 30.12 20.64
C GLU A 301 -6.53 29.75 19.84
N VAL A 302 -7.71 29.71 20.44
CA VAL A 302 -8.95 29.40 19.74
C VAL A 302 -9.34 30.49 18.72
N VAL A 303 -9.01 31.76 19.01
CA VAL A 303 -9.35 32.87 18.11
C VAL A 303 -8.66 32.75 16.75
N PRO A 304 -7.31 32.66 16.65
CA PRO A 304 -6.69 32.49 15.35
C PRO A 304 -7.10 31.16 14.69
N ALA A 305 -7.34 30.06 15.42
CA ALA A 305 -7.81 28.82 14.86
C ALA A 305 -9.16 29.01 14.15
N MET A 306 -10.16 29.56 14.82
CA MET A 306 -11.47 29.81 14.19
C MET A 306 -11.39 30.81 13.04
N VAL A 307 -10.57 31.87 13.14
CA VAL A 307 -10.46 32.87 12.07
C VAL A 307 -9.81 32.28 10.82
N LEU A 308 -8.70 31.57 10.97
CA LEU A 308 -7.93 31.03 9.83
C LEU A 308 -8.65 29.84 9.19
N TRP A 309 -9.45 29.11 9.96
CA TRP A 309 -10.29 28.01 9.44
C TRP A 309 -11.64 28.49 8.87
N GLY A 310 -11.96 29.79 9.01
CA GLY A 310 -13.16 30.38 8.43
C GLY A 310 -14.42 30.38 9.32
N PHE A 311 -14.26 30.09 10.62
CA PHE A 311 -15.35 30.03 11.62
C PHE A 311 -15.47 31.30 12.48
N GLY A 312 -14.99 32.41 12.02
CA GLY A 312 -15.18 33.66 12.72
C GLY A 312 -14.35 34.80 12.18
N SER A 313 -14.52 35.97 12.82
CA SER A 313 -13.76 37.17 12.47
C SER A 313 -13.57 38.09 13.67
N VAL A 314 -12.45 38.80 13.68
CA VAL A 314 -12.15 39.85 14.68
C VAL A 314 -12.44 41.23 14.10
N GLY A 315 -13.27 42.01 14.80
CA GLY A 315 -13.57 43.39 14.43
C GLY A 315 -12.53 44.41 14.93
N ASP A 316 -12.54 45.64 14.37
CA ASP A 316 -11.65 46.75 14.76
C ASP A 316 -11.75 47.13 16.24
N ASP A 317 -12.83 46.75 16.91
CA ASP A 317 -13.12 46.99 18.32
C ASP A 317 -12.68 45.84 19.23
N MET A 318 -11.92 44.87 18.71
CA MET A 318 -11.50 43.66 19.40
C MET A 318 -12.66 42.76 19.85
N THR A 319 -13.76 42.79 19.11
CA THR A 319 -14.87 41.83 19.26
C THR A 319 -14.64 40.68 18.27
N PHE A 320 -14.57 39.44 18.77
CA PHE A 320 -14.61 38.26 17.95
C PHE A 320 -16.05 37.79 17.79
N THR A 321 -16.46 37.51 16.56
CA THR A 321 -17.79 36.96 16.24
C THR A 321 -17.62 35.61 15.57
N THR A 322 -18.28 34.58 16.12
CA THR A 322 -18.31 33.22 15.52
C THR A 322 -19.03 33.21 14.17
N GLY A 323 -18.71 32.26 13.30
CA GLY A 323 -19.14 32.28 11.91
C GLY A 323 -20.62 32.03 11.67
N CYS A 324 -21.19 31.05 12.38
CA CYS A 324 -22.57 30.58 12.15
C CYS A 324 -23.47 30.74 13.40
N THR A 325 -22.94 30.55 14.59
CA THR A 325 -23.69 30.78 15.84
C THR A 325 -23.86 32.27 16.15
N GLU A 326 -23.08 33.15 15.49
CA GLU A 326 -23.13 34.60 15.66
C GLU A 326 -22.91 35.07 17.12
N VAL A 327 -22.17 34.30 17.94
CA VAL A 327 -21.81 34.65 19.31
C VAL A 327 -20.66 35.67 19.31
N ASN A 328 -20.79 36.68 20.16
CA ASN A 328 -19.79 37.75 20.27
C ASN A 328 -18.98 37.66 21.56
N PHE A 329 -17.65 37.73 21.43
CA PHE A 329 -16.70 37.74 22.55
C PHE A 329 -15.93 39.10 22.56
N ASP A 330 -15.97 39.80 23.67
CA ASP A 330 -15.05 40.92 23.90
C ASP A 330 -13.67 40.36 24.29
N LEU A 331 -12.72 40.35 23.35
CA LEU A 331 -11.42 39.74 23.52
C LEU A 331 -10.54 40.40 24.62
N VAL A 332 -11.03 41.49 25.24
CA VAL A 332 -10.43 42.06 26.47
C VAL A 332 -10.93 41.34 27.72
N GLU A 333 -12.13 40.76 27.69
CA GLU A 333 -12.81 40.16 28.85
C GLU A 333 -12.86 38.61 28.76
N SER A 334 -13.00 38.03 27.56
CA SER A 334 -13.18 36.56 27.37
C SER A 334 -12.81 36.11 25.97
N PHE A 335 -12.39 34.83 25.85
CA PHE A 335 -12.12 34.15 24.58
C PHE A 335 -13.16 33.06 24.31
N PRO A 336 -13.41 32.73 23.02
CA PRO A 336 -14.15 31.51 22.70
C PRO A 336 -13.40 30.27 23.22
N THR A 337 -14.12 29.21 23.47
CA THR A 337 -13.57 27.90 23.87
C THR A 337 -13.59 26.91 22.72
N ALA A 338 -12.91 25.78 22.84
CA ALA A 338 -13.02 24.70 21.88
C ALA A 338 -14.48 24.20 21.73
N GLN A 339 -15.29 24.29 22.80
CA GLN A 339 -16.73 23.97 22.72
C GLN A 339 -17.51 24.98 21.86
N ASP A 340 -17.20 26.29 21.99
CA ASP A 340 -17.83 27.32 21.14
C ASP A 340 -17.46 27.09 19.66
N TYR A 341 -16.24 26.58 19.39
CA TYR A 341 -15.82 26.21 18.05
C TYR A 341 -16.58 24.96 17.56
N ALA A 342 -16.67 23.91 18.37
CA ALA A 342 -17.42 22.70 18.05
C ALA A 342 -18.91 23.03 17.76
N ASP A 343 -19.52 23.89 18.59
CA ASP A 343 -20.91 24.32 18.39
C ASP A 343 -21.07 25.12 17.08
N ASP A 344 -20.07 25.91 16.71
CA ASP A 344 -20.08 26.68 15.46
C ASP A 344 -19.91 25.78 14.21
N ILE A 345 -19.08 24.73 14.28
CA ILE A 345 -19.00 23.68 13.25
C ILE A 345 -20.38 23.06 13.02
N VAL A 346 -21.03 22.56 14.10
CA VAL A 346 -22.37 21.94 14.00
C VAL A 346 -23.38 22.93 13.41
N ALA A 347 -23.33 24.21 13.79
CA ALA A 347 -24.25 25.23 13.29
C ALA A 347 -24.02 25.54 11.81
N CYS A 348 -22.77 25.60 11.35
CA CYS A 348 -22.40 25.91 9.97
C CYS A 348 -22.87 24.85 8.97
N TYR A 349 -22.91 23.62 9.42
CA TYR A 349 -23.36 22.48 8.61
C TYR A 349 -24.82 22.05 8.91
N GLU A 350 -25.56 22.87 9.67
CA GLU A 350 -26.97 22.61 10.05
C GLU A 350 -27.16 21.22 10.71
N GLY A 351 -26.12 20.71 11.39
CA GLY A 351 -26.08 19.39 12.04
C GLY A 351 -25.73 18.22 11.13
N ASP A 352 -25.45 18.44 9.85
CA ASP A 352 -24.96 17.42 8.93
C ASP A 352 -23.44 17.22 9.10
N LEU A 353 -23.09 16.32 10.00
CA LEU A 353 -21.70 16.04 10.33
C LEU A 353 -21.01 15.16 9.27
N ALA A 354 -21.76 14.42 8.47
CA ALA A 354 -21.22 13.69 7.33
C ALA A 354 -20.71 14.66 6.24
N ALA A 355 -21.35 15.83 6.13
CA ALA A 355 -20.87 16.90 5.26
C ALA A 355 -19.75 17.75 5.91
N ALA A 356 -19.64 17.75 7.24
CA ALA A 356 -18.67 18.56 7.98
C ALA A 356 -17.28 17.90 8.04
N PHE A 357 -17.20 16.67 8.52
CA PHE A 357 -15.93 16.03 8.87
C PHE A 357 -14.95 15.85 7.71
N PRO A 358 -15.35 15.66 6.43
CA PRO A 358 -14.39 15.64 5.33
C PRO A 358 -13.59 16.95 5.15
N TYR A 359 -14.09 18.06 5.72
CA TYR A 359 -13.45 19.39 5.64
C TYR A 359 -12.97 19.91 6.98
N GLU A 360 -13.63 19.50 8.06
CA GLU A 360 -13.39 20.00 9.41
C GLU A 360 -12.68 18.93 10.26
N SER A 361 -11.63 18.35 9.69
CA SER A 361 -10.72 17.41 10.35
C SER A 361 -9.28 17.86 10.11
N ALA A 362 -8.45 17.85 11.15
CA ALA A 362 -7.04 18.25 11.04
C ALA A 362 -6.13 17.15 10.48
N ASP A 363 -6.59 15.91 10.49
CA ASP A 363 -5.82 14.72 10.15
C ASP A 363 -6.47 13.80 9.10
N GLY A 364 -7.59 14.25 8.51
CA GLY A 364 -8.30 13.51 7.46
C GLY A 364 -8.93 12.17 7.91
N VAL A 365 -9.08 11.96 9.22
CA VAL A 365 -9.68 10.74 9.77
C VAL A 365 -11.19 10.72 9.53
N ASP A 366 -11.75 9.56 9.16
CA ASP A 366 -13.19 9.34 9.15
C ASP A 366 -13.75 9.34 10.58
N VAL A 367 -14.14 10.52 11.06
CA VAL A 367 -14.65 10.73 12.42
C VAL A 367 -15.95 10.00 12.66
N LEU A 368 -16.88 9.95 11.68
CA LEU A 368 -18.15 9.25 11.84
C LEU A 368 -17.95 7.74 11.86
N GLY A 369 -17.10 7.19 11.01
CA GLY A 369 -16.73 5.78 11.03
C GLY A 369 -16.06 5.38 12.36
N LEU A 370 -15.21 6.26 12.91
CA LEU A 370 -14.64 6.03 14.23
C LEU A 370 -15.68 6.02 15.35
N VAL A 371 -16.62 6.97 15.35
CA VAL A 371 -17.73 7.00 16.34
C VAL A 371 -18.63 5.80 16.17
N ARG A 372 -18.92 5.38 14.94
CA ARG A 372 -19.69 4.17 14.62
C ARG A 372 -19.03 2.92 15.21
N SER A 373 -17.73 2.76 14.98
CA SER A 373 -16.96 1.64 15.52
C SER A 373 -16.97 1.63 17.05
N GLN A 374 -16.80 2.78 17.68
CA GLN A 374 -16.86 2.92 19.15
C GLN A 374 -18.26 2.66 19.71
N PHE A 375 -19.29 3.05 19.02
CA PHE A 375 -20.69 2.80 19.41
C PHE A 375 -21.01 1.30 19.33
N ILE A 376 -20.69 0.66 18.21
CA ILE A 376 -20.91 -0.77 18.02
C ILE A 376 -20.03 -1.59 18.99
N GLY A 377 -18.77 -1.23 19.14
CA GLY A 377 -17.82 -1.91 20.04
C GLY A 377 -18.19 -1.79 21.52
N TYR A 378 -18.97 -0.78 21.92
CA TYR A 378 -19.48 -0.65 23.27
C TYR A 378 -20.82 -1.39 23.49
N TRP A 379 -21.79 -1.19 22.59
CA TRP A 379 -23.13 -1.73 22.77
C TRP A 379 -23.29 -3.17 22.27
N GLY A 380 -22.52 -3.55 21.23
CA GLY A 380 -22.57 -4.90 20.68
C GLY A 380 -22.26 -5.99 21.70
N PRO A 381 -21.13 -5.94 22.42
CA PRO A 381 -20.81 -6.92 23.46
C PRO A 381 -21.82 -6.97 24.62
N LEU A 382 -22.59 -5.91 24.82
CA LEU A 382 -23.63 -5.84 25.86
C LEU A 382 -25.00 -6.40 25.39
N ASP A 383 -25.12 -6.79 24.12
CA ASP A 383 -26.36 -7.37 23.61
C ASP A 383 -26.68 -8.73 24.27
N GLU A 384 -27.91 -8.93 24.69
CA GLU A 384 -28.34 -10.16 25.38
C GLU A 384 -28.09 -11.45 24.56
N SER A 385 -27.98 -11.34 23.23
CA SER A 385 -27.74 -12.48 22.33
C SER A 385 -26.30 -12.92 22.30
N MET A 386 -25.33 -12.07 22.71
CA MET A 386 -23.90 -12.38 22.73
C MET A 386 -23.52 -13.42 23.80
N GLY A 387 -24.31 -13.52 24.91
CA GLY A 387 -23.95 -14.36 26.04
C GLY A 387 -22.77 -13.81 26.86
N ASP A 388 -22.23 -14.65 27.74
CA ASP A 388 -21.17 -14.23 28.69
C ASP A 388 -19.73 -14.34 28.10
N GLU A 389 -19.54 -15.01 26.96
CA GLU A 389 -18.19 -15.34 26.42
C GLU A 389 -17.72 -14.37 25.31
N GLY A 390 -18.62 -13.56 24.75
CA GLY A 390 -18.26 -12.64 23.64
C GLY A 390 -17.72 -13.36 22.40
N VAL A 391 -16.75 -12.77 21.70
CA VAL A 391 -16.00 -13.37 20.58
C VAL A 391 -14.54 -13.57 21.00
N PRO A 392 -14.20 -14.72 21.56
CA PRO A 392 -12.91 -14.90 22.22
C PRO A 392 -11.72 -15.10 21.27
N ASN A 393 -11.98 -15.47 20.00
CA ASN A 393 -10.95 -15.77 19.01
C ASN A 393 -11.36 -15.45 17.59
N ILE A 394 -10.38 -15.47 16.67
CA ILE A 394 -10.60 -15.39 15.23
C ILE A 394 -10.84 -16.81 14.71
N ALA A 395 -12.10 -17.14 14.38
CA ALA A 395 -12.54 -18.50 14.05
C ALA A 395 -11.76 -19.14 12.87
N GLY A 396 -11.24 -18.30 11.95
CA GLY A 396 -10.47 -18.71 10.80
C GLY A 396 -8.99 -19.01 11.09
N ILE A 397 -8.46 -18.66 12.29
CA ILE A 397 -7.06 -18.90 12.64
C ILE A 397 -6.96 -20.07 13.61
N LYS A 398 -6.28 -21.14 13.20
CA LYS A 398 -6.22 -22.38 13.96
C LYS A 398 -4.80 -22.90 14.10
N LYS A 399 -4.42 -23.24 15.32
CA LYS A 399 -3.30 -24.13 15.60
C LYS A 399 -3.77 -25.58 15.37
N LEU A 400 -3.20 -26.28 14.39
CA LEU A 400 -3.56 -27.67 14.11
C LEU A 400 -2.73 -28.67 14.94
N ASP A 401 -1.45 -28.32 15.15
CA ASP A 401 -0.50 -29.00 16.02
C ASP A 401 0.62 -28.03 16.42
N ASP A 402 1.65 -28.49 17.11
CA ASP A 402 2.75 -27.64 17.61
C ASP A 402 3.60 -26.97 16.53
N TYR A 403 3.42 -27.39 15.26
CA TYR A 403 4.19 -26.87 14.13
C TYR A 403 3.32 -26.49 12.92
N THR A 404 1.99 -26.58 13.05
CA THR A 404 1.09 -26.34 11.91
C THR A 404 0.00 -25.34 12.27
N VAL A 405 -0.14 -24.30 11.44
CA VAL A 405 -1.18 -23.26 11.55
C VAL A 405 -1.96 -23.19 10.26
N GLU A 406 -3.27 -23.04 10.37
CA GLU A 406 -4.21 -22.84 9.25
C GLU A 406 -4.92 -21.50 9.41
N VAL A 407 -4.98 -20.72 8.33
CA VAL A 407 -5.80 -19.50 8.21
C VAL A 407 -6.86 -19.74 7.16
N THR A 408 -8.13 -19.45 7.48
CA THR A 408 -9.27 -19.64 6.56
C THR A 408 -9.87 -18.29 6.19
N LEU A 409 -10.00 -18.04 4.89
CA LEU A 409 -10.68 -16.88 4.31
C LEU A 409 -12.02 -17.29 3.71
N ASN A 410 -12.99 -16.38 3.68
CA ASN A 410 -14.17 -16.50 2.82
C ASN A 410 -13.76 -16.20 1.38
N GLY A 411 -14.29 -16.96 0.41
CA GLY A 411 -13.94 -16.83 -1.00
C GLY A 411 -12.52 -17.26 -1.34
N PHE A 412 -12.08 -16.92 -2.55
CA PHE A 412 -10.72 -17.12 -3.04
C PHE A 412 -10.19 -15.83 -3.67
N GLU A 413 -9.02 -15.40 -3.21
CA GLU A 413 -8.28 -14.28 -3.78
C GLU A 413 -6.82 -14.68 -4.00
N ALA A 414 -6.38 -14.68 -5.26
CA ALA A 414 -5.03 -15.11 -5.63
C ALA A 414 -3.90 -14.30 -4.95
N PRO A 415 -4.03 -12.97 -4.74
CA PRO A 415 -2.99 -12.21 -4.04
C PRO A 415 -2.87 -12.53 -2.55
N ALA A 416 -3.93 -13.06 -1.92
CA ALA A 416 -4.00 -13.25 -0.47
C ALA A 416 -2.87 -14.11 0.10
N VAL A 417 -2.35 -15.07 -0.66
CA VAL A 417 -1.26 -15.95 -0.23
C VAL A 417 -0.01 -15.18 0.19
N TYR A 418 0.31 -14.08 -0.50
CA TYR A 418 1.48 -13.24 -0.21
C TYR A 418 1.32 -12.44 1.08
N SER A 419 0.11 -12.07 1.46
CA SER A 419 -0.17 -11.37 2.72
C SER A 419 -0.41 -12.34 3.86
N VAL A 420 -1.22 -13.39 3.62
CA VAL A 420 -1.59 -14.36 4.68
C VAL A 420 -0.39 -15.18 5.12
N LEU A 421 0.40 -15.71 4.19
CA LEU A 421 1.58 -16.52 4.51
C LEU A 421 2.90 -15.72 4.47
N GLY A 422 2.87 -14.45 4.04
CA GLY A 422 4.05 -13.57 3.95
C GLY A 422 4.49 -12.95 5.28
N ILE A 423 3.94 -13.38 6.40
CA ILE A 423 4.29 -12.85 7.72
C ILE A 423 5.62 -13.41 8.24
N SER A 424 6.28 -12.64 9.10
CA SER A 424 7.41 -13.11 9.90
C SER A 424 6.93 -13.98 11.06
N VAL A 425 7.78 -14.90 11.54
CA VAL A 425 7.51 -15.66 12.76
C VAL A 425 8.19 -14.97 13.93
N THR A 426 7.41 -14.35 14.81
CA THR A 426 7.94 -13.53 15.91
C THR A 426 7.87 -14.23 17.26
N PRO A 427 8.89 -14.13 18.10
CA PRO A 427 8.94 -14.85 19.37
C PRO A 427 7.94 -14.31 20.40
N LEU A 428 6.97 -15.15 20.76
CA LEU A 428 5.98 -14.90 21.81
C LEU A 428 6.64 -14.51 23.14
N HIS A 429 7.69 -15.23 23.54
CA HIS A 429 8.37 -14.98 24.84
C HIS A 429 9.04 -13.60 24.91
N TYR A 430 9.40 -13.00 23.79
CA TYR A 430 10.02 -11.68 23.70
C TYR A 430 9.00 -10.56 23.54
N TYR A 431 8.20 -10.63 22.46
CA TYR A 431 7.22 -9.59 22.14
C TYR A 431 5.94 -9.72 22.96
N GLY A 432 5.51 -10.94 23.32
CA GLY A 432 4.32 -11.22 24.11
C GLY A 432 4.64 -11.49 25.60
N ASP A 433 3.65 -11.97 26.31
CA ASP A 433 3.75 -12.42 27.69
C ASP A 433 3.31 -13.89 27.76
N VAL A 434 4.25 -14.79 28.04
CA VAL A 434 4.00 -16.24 28.10
C VAL A 434 2.99 -16.61 29.20
N GLU A 435 2.86 -15.80 30.29
CA GLU A 435 1.85 -16.03 31.32
C GLU A 435 0.42 -15.66 30.85
N LYS A 436 0.31 -14.91 29.76
CA LYS A 436 -0.95 -14.54 29.08
C LYS A 436 -1.20 -15.35 27.82
N TYR A 437 -0.44 -16.40 27.57
CA TYR A 437 -0.64 -17.29 26.43
C TYR A 437 -1.21 -18.63 26.86
N ASP A 438 -2.37 -18.97 26.35
CA ASP A 438 -3.02 -20.28 26.48
C ASP A 438 -4.03 -20.41 25.33
N TYR A 439 -3.59 -21.05 24.23
CA TYR A 439 -4.39 -21.18 23.01
C TYR A 439 -5.77 -21.80 23.27
N GLU A 440 -5.85 -22.85 24.12
CA GLU A 440 -7.10 -23.55 24.42
C GLU A 440 -8.10 -22.68 25.20
N ASN A 441 -7.59 -21.68 25.94
CA ASN A 441 -8.41 -20.73 26.68
C ASN A 441 -8.48 -19.36 26.00
N ASN A 442 -8.16 -19.26 24.70
CA ASN A 442 -8.24 -18.04 23.90
C ASN A 442 -7.42 -16.87 24.48
N MET A 443 -6.24 -17.17 24.94
CA MET A 443 -5.25 -16.20 25.44
C MET A 443 -4.06 -16.18 24.48
N PHE A 444 -3.73 -15.02 23.89
CA PHE A 444 -2.79 -14.93 22.76
C PHE A 444 -1.52 -14.15 23.09
N GLY A 445 -1.13 -14.02 24.36
CA GLY A 445 0.13 -13.45 24.80
C GLY A 445 0.10 -11.95 25.09
N PHE A 446 -1.06 -11.31 25.04
CA PHE A 446 -1.30 -9.90 25.39
C PHE A 446 -2.78 -9.67 25.69
N ASP A 447 -3.12 -8.52 26.26
CA ASP A 447 -4.52 -8.16 26.49
C ASP A 447 -5.11 -7.56 25.18
N PHE A 448 -6.32 -7.97 24.81
CA PHE A 448 -7.01 -7.44 23.63
C PHE A 448 -7.02 -5.90 23.62
N GLY A 449 -6.58 -5.31 22.51
CA GLY A 449 -6.47 -3.87 22.35
C GLY A 449 -5.25 -3.22 23.03
N ASP A 450 -4.23 -4.00 23.46
CA ASP A 450 -3.00 -3.47 24.08
C ASP A 450 -1.73 -4.08 23.47
N LEU A 451 -1.17 -3.40 22.49
CA LEU A 451 0.11 -3.74 21.87
C LEU A 451 1.28 -2.87 22.37
N SER A 452 1.14 -2.25 23.54
CA SER A 452 2.16 -1.34 24.10
C SER A 452 3.52 -2.01 24.29
N LYS A 453 3.56 -3.31 24.65
CA LYS A 453 4.82 -4.06 24.79
C LYS A 453 5.50 -4.23 23.43
N GLN A 454 4.79 -4.67 22.40
CA GLN A 454 5.30 -4.84 21.04
C GLN A 454 5.83 -3.51 20.47
N GLN A 455 5.09 -2.42 20.67
CA GLN A 455 5.51 -1.07 20.28
C GLN A 455 6.78 -0.62 21.02
N SER A 456 6.90 -0.92 22.31
CA SER A 456 8.10 -0.54 23.09
C SER A 456 9.37 -1.26 22.63
N LEU A 457 9.25 -2.42 21.97
CA LEU A 457 10.36 -3.23 21.47
C LEU A 457 10.72 -2.93 19.99
N THR A 458 10.07 -1.97 19.40
CA THR A 458 10.32 -1.54 17.99
C THR A 458 11.82 -1.33 17.68
N PRO A 459 12.66 -0.72 18.51
CA PRO A 459 14.06 -0.49 18.19
C PRO A 459 14.98 -1.71 18.34
N THR A 460 14.50 -2.81 18.88
CA THR A 460 15.34 -3.95 19.27
C THR A 460 14.75 -5.27 18.81
N PRO A 461 14.88 -5.62 17.50
CA PRO A 461 14.29 -6.83 16.95
C PRO A 461 14.98 -8.10 17.47
N LEU A 462 14.17 -9.13 17.75
CA LEU A 462 14.61 -10.50 18.02
C LEU A 462 13.84 -11.48 17.16
N GLY A 463 14.49 -12.46 16.58
CA GLY A 463 13.89 -13.46 15.72
C GLY A 463 14.81 -14.66 15.48
N ALA A 464 14.51 -15.46 14.46
CA ALA A 464 15.23 -16.67 14.09
C ALA A 464 16.03 -16.51 12.77
N GLY A 465 16.27 -15.29 12.31
CA GLY A 465 16.99 -14.96 11.08
C GLY A 465 18.48 -15.24 11.13
N PRO A 466 19.21 -14.98 10.02
CA PRO A 466 20.64 -15.29 9.92
C PRO A 466 21.52 -14.50 10.92
N TYR A 467 21.09 -13.33 11.32
CA TYR A 467 21.85 -12.49 12.25
C TYR A 467 21.02 -12.02 13.43
N LYS A 468 21.68 -11.77 14.56
CA LYS A 468 21.13 -11.16 15.78
C LYS A 468 21.38 -9.66 15.73
N PHE A 469 20.39 -8.87 16.03
CA PHE A 469 20.57 -7.45 16.30
C PHE A 469 21.34 -7.26 17.61
N VAL A 470 22.37 -6.45 17.62
CA VAL A 470 23.16 -6.14 18.82
C VAL A 470 22.81 -4.75 19.34
N THR A 471 23.01 -3.73 18.52
CA THR A 471 22.75 -2.32 18.87
C THR A 471 22.72 -1.44 17.64
N TYR A 472 22.09 -0.27 17.78
CA TYR A 472 22.29 0.85 16.87
C TYR A 472 22.96 1.99 17.64
N GLU A 473 24.15 2.37 17.22
CA GLU A 473 24.88 3.49 17.80
C GLU A 473 25.79 4.17 16.77
N ASN A 474 25.96 5.47 16.91
CA ASN A 474 26.84 6.26 16.03
C ASN A 474 26.51 6.10 14.54
N LYS A 475 25.22 5.98 14.20
CA LYS A 475 24.75 5.77 12.81
C LYS A 475 25.18 4.42 12.22
N VAL A 476 25.32 3.40 13.05
CA VAL A 476 25.67 2.03 12.64
C VAL A 476 24.79 1.04 13.39
N VAL A 477 24.15 0.14 12.64
CA VAL A 477 23.50 -1.06 13.18
C VAL A 477 24.52 -2.18 13.20
N TYR A 478 24.67 -2.83 14.34
CA TYR A 478 25.60 -3.96 14.54
C TYR A 478 24.82 -5.25 14.64
N PHE A 479 25.28 -6.27 13.91
CA PHE A 479 24.74 -7.61 13.95
C PHE A 479 25.82 -8.63 14.25
N GLU A 480 25.43 -9.71 14.95
CA GLU A 480 26.25 -10.92 15.17
C GLU A 480 25.59 -12.13 14.49
N ALA A 481 26.40 -13.05 13.97
CA ALA A 481 25.92 -14.28 13.35
C ALA A 481 25.05 -15.10 14.32
N ASN A 482 23.92 -15.64 13.84
CA ASN A 482 23.03 -16.50 14.59
C ASN A 482 23.47 -17.97 14.44
N GLU A 483 24.03 -18.55 15.48
CA GLU A 483 24.44 -19.96 15.51
C GLU A 483 23.27 -20.95 15.38
N TYR A 484 22.02 -20.49 15.60
CA TYR A 484 20.81 -21.31 15.52
C TYR A 484 20.06 -21.15 14.19
N TYR A 485 20.64 -20.40 13.22
CA TYR A 485 19.95 -20.19 11.94
C TYR A 485 19.72 -21.53 11.21
N TYR A 486 18.49 -21.77 10.77
CA TYR A 486 18.08 -23.08 10.24
C TYR A 486 18.78 -23.51 8.93
N ARG A 487 19.44 -22.59 8.21
CA ARG A 487 20.27 -22.88 7.03
C ARG A 487 21.77 -23.02 7.39
N GLY A 488 22.11 -22.90 8.65
CA GLY A 488 23.48 -22.92 9.21
C GLY A 488 23.96 -21.54 9.64
N CYS A 489 24.86 -21.52 10.63
CA CYS A 489 25.48 -20.27 11.10
C CYS A 489 26.16 -19.52 9.94
N PRO A 490 25.91 -18.22 9.76
CA PRO A 490 26.58 -17.39 8.77
C PRO A 490 28.11 -17.48 8.92
N LYS A 491 28.81 -17.42 7.78
CA LYS A 491 30.29 -17.50 7.77
C LYS A 491 30.94 -16.26 8.34
N ILE A 492 30.37 -15.07 8.13
CA ILE A 492 30.87 -13.78 8.63
C ILE A 492 30.32 -13.56 10.03
N ALA A 493 31.20 -13.34 11.01
CA ALA A 493 30.81 -13.21 12.42
C ALA A 493 29.99 -11.94 12.70
N GLU A 494 30.29 -10.84 12.02
CA GLU A 494 29.70 -9.51 12.27
C GLU A 494 29.36 -8.82 10.97
N ILE A 495 28.14 -8.22 10.89
CA ILE A 495 27.73 -7.29 9.82
C ILE A 495 27.41 -5.94 10.45
N GLN A 496 27.77 -4.87 9.75
CA GLN A 496 27.49 -3.49 10.12
C GLN A 496 26.71 -2.80 8.99
N PHE A 497 25.52 -2.29 9.26
CA PHE A 497 24.81 -1.39 8.37
C PHE A 497 25.10 0.05 8.79
N ARG A 498 25.81 0.78 7.94
CA ARG A 498 26.32 2.12 8.23
C ARG A 498 25.60 3.17 7.42
N GLU A 499 25.04 4.18 8.08
CA GLU A 499 24.49 5.34 7.39
C GLU A 499 25.58 6.06 6.60
N THR A 500 25.32 6.26 5.32
CA THR A 500 26.23 6.86 4.36
C THR A 500 25.41 7.68 3.38
N GLU A 501 25.84 8.92 3.12
CA GLU A 501 25.20 9.75 2.11
C GLU A 501 25.27 9.06 0.72
N SER A 502 24.16 9.07 0.00
CA SER A 502 24.04 8.35 -1.28
C SER A 502 25.14 8.70 -2.30
N ALA A 503 25.60 9.94 -2.29
CA ALA A 503 26.70 10.39 -3.15
C ALA A 503 28.08 9.82 -2.75
N GLU A 504 28.23 9.35 -1.51
CA GLU A 504 29.50 8.86 -0.97
C GLU A 504 29.65 7.33 -1.11
N VAL A 505 28.58 6.61 -1.47
CA VAL A 505 28.58 5.14 -1.53
C VAL A 505 29.68 4.57 -2.43
N PRO A 506 29.88 5.01 -3.70
CA PRO A 506 30.95 4.48 -4.54
C PRO A 506 32.34 4.71 -3.95
N SER A 507 32.58 5.90 -3.41
CA SER A 507 33.88 6.24 -2.82
C SER A 507 34.13 5.52 -1.50
N ALA A 508 33.09 5.22 -0.70
CA ALA A 508 33.22 4.44 0.53
C ALA A 508 33.68 2.99 0.23
N VAL A 509 33.11 2.36 -0.78
CA VAL A 509 33.51 1.02 -1.22
C VAL A 509 34.91 1.04 -1.83
N GLN A 510 35.23 2.04 -2.69
CA GLN A 510 36.53 2.19 -3.30
C GLN A 510 37.68 2.37 -2.26
N THR A 511 37.42 3.11 -1.19
CA THR A 511 38.42 3.37 -0.14
C THR A 511 38.47 2.29 0.94
N GLY A 512 37.60 1.30 0.92
CA GLY A 512 37.50 0.26 1.94
C GLY A 512 36.90 0.76 3.26
N THR A 513 36.19 1.90 3.24
CA THR A 513 35.41 2.38 4.39
C THR A 513 34.10 1.57 4.53
N ALA A 514 33.60 1.04 3.43
CA ALA A 514 32.56 0.03 3.33
C ALA A 514 33.00 -1.09 2.37
N ASP A 515 32.33 -2.22 2.45
CA ASP A 515 32.60 -3.41 1.65
C ASP A 515 31.54 -3.65 0.58
N ALA A 516 30.34 -3.19 0.84
CA ALA A 516 29.19 -3.29 -0.06
C ALA A 516 28.25 -2.08 0.10
N GLY A 517 27.38 -1.87 -0.88
CA GLY A 517 26.33 -0.87 -0.80
C GLY A 517 25.47 -0.88 -2.05
N GLU A 518 24.26 -0.33 -1.91
CA GLU A 518 23.37 -0.07 -3.03
C GLU A 518 23.46 1.39 -3.44
N MET A 519 23.52 1.65 -4.74
CA MET A 519 23.47 2.99 -5.28
C MET A 519 22.34 3.13 -6.32
N THR A 520 21.71 4.28 -6.35
CA THR A 520 20.85 4.66 -7.47
C THR A 520 21.71 4.91 -8.70
N TYR A 521 21.36 4.32 -9.81
CA TYR A 521 22.05 4.52 -11.07
C TYR A 521 21.90 5.98 -11.55
N SER A 522 23.00 6.60 -11.94
CA SER A 522 23.03 7.79 -12.79
C SER A 522 24.27 7.71 -13.69
N ALA A 523 24.25 8.41 -14.82
CA ALA A 523 25.40 8.43 -15.73
C ALA A 523 26.69 8.93 -15.05
N GLU A 524 26.59 9.85 -14.08
CA GLU A 524 27.71 10.38 -13.31
C GLU A 524 28.31 9.32 -12.40
N ARG A 525 27.47 8.63 -11.60
CA ARG A 525 27.91 7.56 -10.68
C ARG A 525 28.46 6.35 -11.42
N TYR A 526 27.87 6.03 -12.58
CA TYR A 526 28.39 5.00 -13.46
C TYR A 526 29.81 5.32 -13.91
N ALA A 527 30.06 6.55 -14.42
CA ALA A 527 31.39 7.01 -14.82
C ALA A 527 32.36 7.06 -13.63
N GLU A 528 31.88 7.37 -12.43
CA GLU A 528 32.68 7.35 -11.20
C GLU A 528 33.20 5.94 -10.91
N VAL A 529 32.29 4.93 -10.82
CA VAL A 529 32.66 3.53 -10.57
C VAL A 529 33.60 3.00 -11.65
N GLN A 530 33.31 3.28 -12.93
CA GLN A 530 34.22 2.92 -14.03
C GLN A 530 35.63 3.49 -13.87
N SER A 531 35.74 4.71 -13.33
CA SER A 531 37.01 5.37 -13.12
C SER A 531 37.90 4.71 -12.05
N TYR A 532 37.27 3.96 -11.12
CA TYR A 532 37.98 3.25 -10.06
C TYR A 532 38.60 1.93 -10.54
N ASN A 533 38.02 1.27 -11.51
CA ASN A 533 38.47 0.01 -12.06
C ASN A 533 39.53 0.23 -13.18
N ALA A 534 40.60 -0.51 -13.14
CA ALA A 534 41.72 -0.38 -14.12
C ALA A 534 41.30 -0.71 -15.58
N ASN A 535 40.25 -1.51 -15.75
CA ASN A 535 39.68 -1.84 -17.06
C ASN A 535 38.70 -0.76 -17.59
N GLY A 536 38.28 0.19 -16.75
CA GLY A 536 37.29 1.21 -17.11
C GLY A 536 35.86 0.70 -17.20
N GLU A 537 35.55 -0.43 -16.60
CA GLU A 537 34.23 -1.06 -16.59
C GLU A 537 33.59 -0.99 -15.18
N MET A 538 32.28 -1.27 -15.08
CA MET A 538 31.54 -1.31 -13.79
C MET A 538 32.01 -2.44 -12.88
N THR A 539 32.54 -3.51 -13.43
CA THR A 539 33.10 -4.64 -12.69
C THR A 539 34.57 -4.78 -13.03
N GLY A 540 35.43 -4.76 -12.01
CA GLY A 540 36.87 -4.81 -12.18
C GLY A 540 37.63 -5.18 -10.93
N ASP A 541 38.84 -4.67 -10.83
CA ASP A 541 39.79 -5.02 -9.78
C ASP A 541 39.53 -4.31 -8.44
N VAL A 542 38.74 -3.25 -8.41
CA VAL A 542 38.43 -2.48 -7.19
C VAL A 542 36.96 -2.68 -6.79
N ILE A 543 36.06 -2.49 -7.73
CA ILE A 543 34.60 -2.63 -7.50
C ILE A 543 34.01 -3.66 -8.46
N THR A 544 33.22 -4.56 -7.94
CA THR A 544 32.29 -5.40 -8.70
C THR A 544 30.86 -4.87 -8.53
N SER A 545 30.20 -4.62 -9.64
CA SER A 545 28.80 -4.13 -9.65
C SER A 545 27.86 -5.19 -10.20
N ILE A 546 26.71 -5.34 -9.55
CA ILE A 546 25.61 -6.18 -10.00
C ILE A 546 24.40 -5.27 -10.20
N MET A 547 23.85 -5.29 -11.42
CA MET A 547 22.67 -4.50 -11.76
C MET A 547 21.42 -5.39 -11.67
N VAL A 548 20.40 -4.90 -11.00
CA VAL A 548 19.12 -5.59 -10.78
C VAL A 548 17.98 -4.64 -11.12
N ASP A 549 16.97 -5.11 -11.82
CA ASP A 549 15.78 -4.32 -12.07
C ASP A 549 15.14 -3.86 -10.75
N ASN A 550 14.77 -2.58 -10.66
CA ASN A 550 13.99 -2.08 -9.54
C ASN A 550 12.58 -2.70 -9.60
N GLN A 551 12.03 -3.09 -8.47
CA GLN A 551 10.70 -3.67 -8.42
C GLN A 551 9.61 -2.67 -8.80
N GLY A 552 9.82 -1.38 -8.52
CA GLY A 552 8.91 -0.31 -8.87
C GLY A 552 9.13 0.25 -10.27
N TYR A 553 8.28 1.18 -10.67
CA TYR A 553 8.42 1.93 -11.92
C TYR A 553 7.95 3.37 -11.76
N GLY A 554 8.58 4.29 -12.52
CA GLY A 554 8.19 5.70 -12.59
C GLY A 554 7.07 5.92 -13.60
N TYR A 555 6.16 6.82 -13.28
CA TYR A 555 5.02 7.17 -14.14
C TYR A 555 4.72 8.66 -14.12
N ILE A 556 3.90 9.08 -15.10
CA ILE A 556 3.28 10.40 -15.15
C ILE A 556 1.76 10.19 -15.13
N GLY A 557 1.10 10.66 -14.08
CA GLY A 557 -0.35 10.54 -13.92
C GLY A 557 -1.10 11.73 -14.50
N ILE A 558 -2.33 11.52 -14.95
CA ILE A 558 -3.29 12.55 -15.36
C ILE A 558 -4.60 12.28 -14.62
N ASN A 559 -5.05 13.22 -13.80
CA ASN A 559 -6.29 13.11 -13.07
C ASN A 559 -7.51 13.27 -13.99
N ALA A 560 -8.31 12.23 -14.13
CA ALA A 560 -9.47 12.24 -15.00
C ALA A 560 -10.57 13.21 -14.51
N SER A 561 -10.66 13.46 -13.21
CA SER A 561 -11.66 14.36 -12.61
C SER A 561 -11.37 15.84 -12.88
N THR A 562 -10.09 16.21 -13.07
CA THR A 562 -9.66 17.60 -13.32
C THR A 562 -9.28 17.85 -14.78
N VAL A 563 -8.87 16.81 -15.55
CA VAL A 563 -8.51 16.89 -16.96
C VAL A 563 -9.59 16.18 -17.80
N ASN A 564 -10.71 16.86 -18.02
CA ASN A 564 -11.87 16.30 -18.71
C ASN A 564 -12.61 17.34 -19.55
N VAL A 565 -13.61 16.90 -20.30
CA VAL A 565 -14.53 17.69 -21.11
C VAL A 565 -15.94 17.53 -20.54
N ALA A 566 -16.64 18.64 -20.37
CA ALA A 566 -18.03 18.69 -19.91
C ALA A 566 -18.32 18.01 -18.55
N ALA A 567 -17.32 17.91 -17.67
CA ALA A 567 -17.37 17.18 -16.40
C ALA A 567 -17.79 15.70 -16.57
N ASP A 568 -17.39 15.07 -17.69
CA ASP A 568 -17.60 13.65 -17.99
C ASP A 568 -16.25 12.98 -18.26
N PRO A 569 -15.54 12.50 -17.20
CA PRO A 569 -14.19 11.93 -17.30
C PRO A 569 -14.08 10.71 -18.22
N GLY A 570 -15.13 9.87 -18.26
CA GLY A 570 -15.19 8.64 -19.07
C GLY A 570 -15.54 8.87 -20.55
N SER A 571 -15.97 10.07 -20.93
CA SER A 571 -16.35 10.35 -22.32
C SER A 571 -15.18 10.25 -23.30
N GLU A 572 -15.47 9.87 -24.54
CA GLU A 572 -14.47 9.86 -25.62
C GLU A 572 -13.77 11.22 -25.81
N ALA A 573 -14.49 12.32 -25.58
CA ALA A 573 -13.92 13.67 -25.64
C ALA A 573 -12.86 13.87 -24.56
N SER A 574 -13.14 13.44 -23.31
CA SER A 574 -12.21 13.51 -22.19
C SER A 574 -11.00 12.61 -22.39
N LYS A 575 -11.23 11.36 -22.84
CA LYS A 575 -10.15 10.44 -23.17
C LYS A 575 -9.25 11.01 -24.29
N ASN A 576 -9.84 11.60 -25.32
CA ASN A 576 -9.08 12.24 -26.42
C ASN A 576 -8.26 13.45 -25.93
N LEU A 577 -8.78 14.28 -25.01
CA LEU A 577 -8.01 15.36 -24.41
C LEU A 577 -6.76 14.81 -23.72
N ARG A 578 -6.91 13.79 -22.87
CA ARG A 578 -5.79 13.16 -22.16
C ARG A 578 -4.83 12.44 -23.11
N LYS A 579 -5.35 11.72 -24.14
CA LYS A 579 -4.52 11.09 -25.19
C LYS A 579 -3.66 12.11 -25.94
N GLY A 580 -4.20 13.30 -26.23
CA GLY A 580 -3.44 14.36 -26.86
C GLY A 580 -2.26 14.83 -26.02
N ILE A 581 -2.46 15.06 -24.72
CA ILE A 581 -1.41 15.41 -23.76
C ILE A 581 -0.41 14.26 -23.61
N ALA A 582 -0.90 13.03 -23.41
CA ALA A 582 -0.08 11.83 -23.22
C ALA A 582 0.81 11.52 -24.44
N THR A 583 0.33 11.77 -25.67
CA THR A 583 1.12 11.58 -26.89
C THR A 583 2.33 12.52 -26.95
N ILE A 584 2.18 13.76 -26.51
CA ILE A 584 3.30 14.72 -26.43
C ILE A 584 4.26 14.31 -25.32
N ILE A 585 3.77 13.92 -24.15
CA ILE A 585 4.63 13.47 -23.03
C ILE A 585 5.43 12.24 -23.44
N ALA A 586 4.79 11.25 -24.06
CA ALA A 586 5.40 9.97 -24.43
C ALA A 586 6.54 10.13 -25.44
N VAL A 587 6.43 11.00 -26.45
CA VAL A 587 7.52 11.21 -27.44
C VAL A 587 8.78 11.82 -26.81
N HIS A 588 8.61 12.63 -25.75
CA HIS A 588 9.75 13.24 -25.05
C HIS A 588 10.35 12.34 -23.99
N ARG A 589 9.59 11.38 -23.46
CA ARG A 589 9.98 10.42 -22.43
C ARG A 589 11.21 9.62 -22.84
N ASP A 590 11.17 9.00 -24.01
CA ASP A 590 12.19 8.08 -24.51
C ASP A 590 13.59 8.75 -24.52
N LEU A 591 13.64 10.00 -25.02
CA LEU A 591 14.89 10.74 -25.08
C LEU A 591 15.40 11.20 -23.71
N SER A 592 14.50 11.67 -22.86
CA SER A 592 14.89 12.21 -21.54
C SER A 592 15.36 11.12 -20.61
N ILE A 593 14.73 9.96 -20.59
CA ILE A 593 15.14 8.81 -19.79
C ILE A 593 16.51 8.31 -20.24
N ASP A 594 16.74 8.14 -21.56
CA ASP A 594 18.01 7.73 -22.13
C ASP A 594 19.15 8.71 -21.79
N SER A 595 18.87 10.02 -21.83
CA SER A 595 19.89 11.03 -21.55
C SER A 595 20.27 11.14 -20.07
N TYR A 596 19.33 10.83 -19.15
CA TYR A 596 19.54 10.90 -17.71
C TYR A 596 20.14 9.61 -17.15
N TYR A 597 19.54 8.47 -17.49
CA TYR A 597 19.92 7.17 -16.95
C TYR A 597 20.85 6.36 -17.89
N GLY A 598 20.92 6.66 -19.19
CA GLY A 598 21.67 5.82 -20.15
C GLY A 598 21.14 4.37 -20.13
N GLU A 599 22.06 3.42 -19.89
CA GLU A 599 21.70 1.99 -19.76
C GLU A 599 21.07 1.62 -18.40
N GLY A 600 21.00 2.56 -17.46
CA GLY A 600 20.51 2.34 -16.10
C GLY A 600 19.00 2.42 -15.91
N ALA A 601 18.26 2.68 -16.98
CA ALA A 601 16.79 2.57 -16.98
C ALA A 601 16.28 2.21 -18.38
N SER A 602 15.13 1.58 -18.42
CA SER A 602 14.38 1.28 -19.64
C SER A 602 13.05 2.00 -19.65
N VAL A 603 12.61 2.47 -20.82
CA VAL A 603 11.26 2.98 -20.99
C VAL A 603 10.27 1.82 -20.98
N ILE A 604 9.22 1.95 -20.17
CA ILE A 604 8.12 0.99 -20.14
C ILE A 604 6.91 1.52 -20.94
N ASN A 605 6.09 0.61 -21.50
CA ASN A 605 4.98 0.97 -22.39
C ASN A 605 3.60 0.59 -21.85
N TYR A 606 3.57 -0.06 -20.69
CA TYR A 606 2.33 -0.38 -19.97
C TYR A 606 2.49 0.04 -18.52
N PRO A 607 1.41 0.42 -17.81
CA PRO A 607 1.46 0.82 -16.40
C PRO A 607 1.59 -0.42 -15.49
N ILE A 608 2.73 -1.09 -15.57
CA ILE A 608 3.10 -2.28 -14.80
C ILE A 608 4.61 -2.43 -14.85
N SER A 609 5.22 -2.90 -13.75
CA SER A 609 6.65 -3.21 -13.73
C SER A 609 7.01 -4.30 -14.74
N ASN A 610 8.08 -4.12 -15.51
CA ASN A 610 8.59 -5.16 -16.43
C ASN A 610 9.05 -6.44 -15.72
N THR A 611 9.30 -6.37 -14.39
CA THR A 611 9.63 -7.55 -13.58
C THR A 611 8.41 -8.43 -13.29
N SER A 612 7.20 -7.88 -13.46
CA SER A 612 5.96 -8.63 -13.24
C SER A 612 5.78 -9.72 -14.31
N TRP A 613 5.36 -10.90 -13.87
CA TRP A 613 5.02 -12.02 -14.75
C TRP A 613 3.83 -11.70 -15.69
N ALA A 614 2.98 -10.72 -15.33
CA ALA A 614 1.84 -10.29 -16.13
C ALA A 614 2.21 -9.19 -17.15
N ALA A 615 3.41 -8.61 -17.07
CA ALA A 615 3.80 -7.51 -17.96
C ALA A 615 3.83 -7.96 -19.44
N PRO A 616 3.18 -7.21 -20.34
CA PRO A 616 3.33 -7.41 -21.78
C PRO A 616 4.79 -7.24 -22.21
N GLN A 617 5.28 -8.17 -23.01
CA GLN A 617 6.68 -8.18 -23.46
C GLN A 617 6.82 -7.71 -24.91
N PRO A 618 7.94 -7.09 -25.28
CA PRO A 618 8.19 -6.67 -26.68
C PRO A 618 8.13 -7.79 -27.72
N THR A 619 8.21 -9.04 -27.27
CA THR A 619 8.08 -10.24 -28.11
C THR A 619 6.64 -10.69 -28.33
N ASP A 620 5.69 -10.13 -27.58
CA ASP A 620 4.26 -10.46 -27.73
C ASP A 620 3.73 -9.87 -29.05
N GLU A 621 2.91 -10.65 -29.79
CA GLU A 621 2.46 -10.31 -31.15
C GLU A 621 1.66 -8.98 -31.19
N ASP A 622 0.99 -8.66 -30.12
CA ASP A 622 0.13 -7.47 -29.97
C ASP A 622 0.73 -6.40 -29.04
N TYR A 623 2.03 -6.47 -28.75
CA TYR A 623 2.74 -5.43 -27.99
C TYR A 623 2.70 -4.08 -28.71
N ARG A 624 2.39 -3.01 -27.97
CA ARG A 624 2.31 -1.65 -28.50
C ARG A 624 3.19 -0.70 -27.70
N LEU A 625 3.76 0.28 -28.39
CA LEU A 625 4.37 1.42 -27.73
C LEU A 625 3.25 2.34 -27.22
N ALA A 626 3.43 2.85 -26.00
CA ALA A 626 2.46 3.74 -25.37
C ALA A 626 2.26 5.02 -26.21
N PHE A 627 1.00 5.41 -26.42
CA PHE A 627 0.59 6.63 -27.10
C PHE A 627 1.26 6.87 -28.46
N SER A 628 1.40 5.80 -29.25
CA SER A 628 2.10 5.79 -30.54
C SER A 628 1.17 5.71 -31.76
N VAL A 629 -0.13 5.96 -31.56
CA VAL A 629 -1.15 5.97 -32.63
C VAL A 629 -1.84 7.31 -32.69
N ASP A 630 -2.43 7.63 -33.87
CA ASP A 630 -3.28 8.81 -34.05
C ASP A 630 -4.73 8.54 -33.60
N VAL A 631 -5.59 9.53 -33.74
CA VAL A 631 -7.02 9.46 -33.40
C VAL A 631 -7.81 8.39 -34.20
N ASN A 632 -7.27 7.86 -35.26
CA ASN A 632 -7.88 6.79 -36.09
C ASN A 632 -7.31 5.41 -35.69
N GLY A 633 -6.31 5.36 -34.78
CA GLY A 633 -5.60 4.15 -34.42
C GLY A 633 -4.43 3.78 -35.34
N ASP A 634 -4.06 4.66 -36.28
CA ASP A 634 -2.94 4.43 -37.20
C ASP A 634 -1.61 4.77 -36.53
N PRO A 635 -0.55 3.92 -36.66
CA PRO A 635 0.77 4.19 -36.10
C PRO A 635 1.38 5.50 -36.58
N ILE A 636 1.88 6.34 -35.69
CA ILE A 636 2.46 7.65 -36.02
C ILE A 636 4.00 7.60 -36.20
N TYR A 637 4.65 6.53 -35.82
CA TYR A 637 6.09 6.37 -35.92
C TYR A 637 6.50 5.26 -36.89
N THR A 638 7.60 5.50 -37.62
CA THR A 638 8.31 4.47 -38.40
C THR A 638 9.75 4.35 -37.94
N ALA A 639 10.40 3.21 -38.19
CA ALA A 639 11.73 2.91 -37.69
C ALA A 639 12.85 3.84 -38.22
N ASP A 640 12.62 4.51 -39.32
CA ASP A 640 13.55 5.41 -40.02
C ASP A 640 13.41 6.88 -39.64
N MET A 641 12.39 7.24 -38.81
CA MET A 641 12.19 8.62 -38.37
C MET A 641 13.30 9.09 -37.45
N THR A 642 13.78 10.30 -37.71
CA THR A 642 14.60 11.05 -36.77
C THR A 642 13.77 11.49 -35.56
N LEU A 643 14.44 11.88 -34.46
CA LEU A 643 13.74 12.40 -33.28
C LEU A 643 12.85 13.61 -33.63
N GLU A 644 13.37 14.55 -34.41
CA GLU A 644 12.63 15.75 -34.81
C GLU A 644 11.38 15.38 -35.64
N GLU A 645 11.46 14.36 -36.51
CA GLU A 645 10.30 13.84 -37.26
C GLU A 645 9.31 13.12 -36.33
N LYS A 646 9.74 12.39 -35.33
CA LYS A 646 8.85 11.76 -34.30
C LYS A 646 8.11 12.82 -33.50
N VAL A 647 8.79 13.87 -33.03
CA VAL A 647 8.17 14.97 -32.30
C VAL A 647 7.13 15.67 -33.16
N ALA A 648 7.45 15.96 -34.43
CA ALA A 648 6.50 16.59 -35.35
C ALA A 648 5.28 15.67 -35.61
N ALA A 649 5.48 14.36 -35.72
CA ALA A 649 4.38 13.39 -35.88
C ALA A 649 3.49 13.34 -34.63
N ALA A 650 4.10 13.36 -33.45
CA ALA A 650 3.37 13.41 -32.17
C ALA A 650 2.56 14.71 -32.02
N GLU A 651 3.16 15.88 -32.36
CA GLU A 651 2.47 17.17 -32.37
C GLU A 651 1.26 17.16 -33.33
N ALA A 652 1.38 16.55 -34.50
CA ALA A 652 0.28 16.41 -35.44
C ALA A 652 -0.83 15.46 -34.92
N ALA A 653 -0.45 14.33 -34.32
CA ALA A 653 -1.42 13.38 -33.75
C ALA A 653 -2.15 13.98 -32.55
N ALA A 654 -1.42 14.66 -31.66
CA ALA A 654 -2.01 15.35 -30.51
C ALA A 654 -3.02 16.41 -30.91
N LEU A 655 -2.74 17.21 -31.98
CA LEU A 655 -3.70 18.14 -32.50
C LEU A 655 -4.97 17.45 -32.95
N GLY A 656 -4.88 16.29 -33.64
CA GLY A 656 -6.04 15.49 -34.06
C GLY A 656 -6.87 14.99 -32.86
N PHE A 657 -6.22 14.58 -31.75
CA PHE A 657 -6.90 14.21 -30.53
C PHE A 657 -7.59 15.41 -29.88
N PHE A 658 -6.95 16.58 -29.79
CA PHE A 658 -7.59 17.80 -29.29
C PHE A 658 -8.79 18.24 -30.12
N GLU A 659 -8.70 18.18 -31.43
CA GLU A 659 -9.85 18.45 -32.33
C GLU A 659 -11.00 17.45 -32.09
N ALA A 660 -10.69 16.16 -31.89
CA ALA A 660 -11.69 15.13 -31.54
C ALA A 660 -12.27 15.32 -30.12
N ALA A 661 -11.51 15.91 -29.21
CA ALA A 661 -12.00 16.31 -27.91
C ALA A 661 -12.89 17.56 -27.91
N GLY A 662 -13.02 18.21 -29.09
CA GLY A 662 -13.86 19.40 -29.27
C GLY A 662 -13.15 20.74 -29.22
N PHE A 663 -11.81 20.77 -29.16
CA PHE A 663 -11.05 22.01 -29.26
C PHE A 663 -11.14 22.61 -30.66
N THR A 664 -11.15 23.91 -30.73
CA THR A 664 -11.08 24.64 -32.01
C THR A 664 -9.64 25.00 -32.33
N ALA A 665 -9.15 24.58 -33.51
CA ALA A 665 -7.85 24.96 -34.05
C ALA A 665 -7.95 25.87 -35.26
N VAL A 666 -7.05 26.85 -35.38
CA VAL A 666 -6.89 27.73 -36.52
C VAL A 666 -5.43 27.67 -36.96
N ASP A 667 -5.21 27.29 -38.21
CA ASP A 667 -3.87 27.12 -38.79
C ASP A 667 -2.95 26.19 -37.93
N GLY A 668 -3.53 25.15 -37.33
CA GLY A 668 -2.83 24.18 -36.51
C GLY A 668 -2.55 24.63 -35.07
N VAL A 669 -3.16 25.71 -34.61
CA VAL A 669 -3.02 26.26 -33.26
C VAL A 669 -4.39 26.30 -32.58
N LEU A 670 -4.48 25.73 -31.38
CA LEU A 670 -5.69 25.72 -30.55
C LEU A 670 -6.03 27.15 -30.12
N THR A 671 -7.29 27.54 -30.29
CA THR A 671 -7.78 28.89 -29.97
C THR A 671 -8.94 28.93 -29.01
N GLU A 672 -9.64 27.79 -28.83
CA GLU A 672 -10.79 27.68 -27.96
C GLU A 672 -10.88 26.25 -27.42
N ALA A 673 -11.10 26.12 -26.11
CA ALA A 673 -11.34 24.85 -25.45
C ALA A 673 -12.84 24.55 -25.36
N PRO A 674 -13.28 23.27 -25.43
CA PRO A 674 -14.66 22.91 -25.16
C PRO A 674 -15.02 23.13 -23.66
N GLU A 675 -16.32 23.04 -23.36
CA GLU A 675 -16.83 23.19 -21.98
C GLU A 675 -16.11 22.24 -21.02
N GLY A 676 -15.69 22.74 -19.86
CA GLY A 676 -14.97 21.99 -18.84
C GLY A 676 -13.47 21.86 -19.07
N ALA A 677 -12.98 21.88 -20.33
CA ALA A 677 -11.55 21.83 -20.63
C ALA A 677 -10.88 23.20 -20.60
N LYS A 678 -9.56 23.21 -20.63
CA LYS A 678 -8.72 24.42 -20.53
C LYS A 678 -7.69 24.46 -21.67
N LEU A 679 -7.12 25.63 -21.94
CA LEU A 679 -5.91 25.80 -22.77
C LEU A 679 -4.63 25.94 -21.92
N SER A 680 -4.70 25.68 -20.63
CA SER A 680 -3.57 25.69 -19.70
C SER A 680 -3.74 24.58 -18.69
N TYR A 681 -2.70 23.76 -18.49
CA TYR A 681 -2.65 22.67 -17.52
C TYR A 681 -1.36 22.75 -16.73
N GLU A 682 -1.38 22.24 -15.49
CA GLU A 682 -0.23 22.21 -14.58
C GLU A 682 0.26 20.78 -14.35
N GLY A 683 1.58 20.61 -14.30
CA GLY A 683 2.23 19.36 -13.97
C GLY A 683 3.19 19.49 -12.78
N PHE A 684 2.99 18.69 -11.74
CA PHE A 684 3.88 18.58 -10.59
C PHE A 684 5.04 17.63 -10.90
N VAL A 685 6.26 18.04 -10.54
CA VAL A 685 7.46 17.22 -10.63
C VAL A 685 8.31 17.37 -9.37
N PRO A 686 8.70 16.29 -8.71
CA PRO A 686 9.49 16.34 -7.47
C PRO A 686 10.99 16.46 -7.79
N ALA A 687 11.43 17.64 -8.19
CA ALA A 687 12.82 17.93 -8.50
C ALA A 687 13.45 18.91 -7.49
N ASP A 688 12.90 18.97 -6.27
CA ASP A 688 13.37 19.73 -5.10
C ASP A 688 13.54 21.24 -5.38
N GLY A 689 12.78 21.80 -6.31
CA GLY A 689 12.93 23.16 -6.78
C GLY A 689 14.21 23.43 -7.58
N THR A 690 14.97 22.38 -7.92
CA THR A 690 16.27 22.47 -8.61
C THR A 690 16.20 22.02 -10.07
N GLY A 691 15.15 21.31 -10.46
CA GLY A 691 14.98 20.72 -11.79
C GLY A 691 15.85 19.49 -12.05
N ASP A 692 16.47 18.90 -11.04
CA ASP A 692 17.30 17.69 -11.18
C ASP A 692 16.46 16.43 -11.06
N HIS A 693 15.64 16.18 -12.08
CA HIS A 693 14.84 14.97 -12.21
C HIS A 693 14.59 14.68 -13.70
N PRO A 694 14.59 13.43 -14.18
CA PRO A 694 14.36 13.11 -15.60
C PRO A 694 13.00 13.62 -16.09
N ASN A 695 11.95 13.55 -15.27
CA ASN A 695 10.61 14.04 -15.63
C ASN A 695 10.55 15.56 -15.75
N PHE A 696 11.43 16.33 -15.10
CA PHE A 696 11.51 17.78 -15.31
C PHE A 696 11.91 18.11 -16.75
N GLN A 697 12.85 17.36 -17.33
CA GLN A 697 13.23 17.51 -18.71
C GLN A 697 12.10 17.08 -19.67
N ILE A 698 11.34 16.03 -19.35
CA ILE A 698 10.14 15.59 -20.08
C ILE A 698 9.13 16.74 -20.09
N PHE A 699 8.81 17.32 -18.93
CA PHE A 699 7.84 18.40 -18.81
C PHE A 699 8.30 19.68 -19.53
N THR A 700 9.60 20.01 -19.50
CA THR A 700 10.14 21.14 -20.23
C THR A 700 9.93 20.97 -21.74
N SER A 701 10.21 19.81 -22.28
CA SER A 701 10.04 19.50 -23.71
C SER A 701 8.55 19.43 -24.10
N THR A 702 7.71 18.87 -23.20
CA THR A 702 6.24 18.83 -23.33
C THR A 702 5.66 20.24 -23.42
N ARG A 703 6.09 21.13 -22.49
CA ARG A 703 5.70 22.54 -22.49
C ARG A 703 5.98 23.20 -23.85
N ASP A 704 7.18 22.99 -24.36
CA ASP A 704 7.62 23.62 -25.60
C ASP A 704 6.83 23.09 -26.83
N SER A 705 6.44 21.81 -26.86
CA SER A 705 5.60 21.23 -27.90
C SER A 705 4.14 21.67 -27.79
N LEU A 706 3.55 21.65 -26.58
CA LEU A 706 2.17 22.11 -26.35
C LEU A 706 2.00 23.60 -26.67
N ALA A 707 3.02 24.42 -26.35
CA ALA A 707 3.01 25.84 -26.69
C ALA A 707 2.93 26.09 -28.21
N LYS A 708 3.56 25.26 -29.06
CA LYS A 708 3.41 25.34 -30.53
C LYS A 708 1.98 25.05 -30.98
N LEU A 709 1.29 24.19 -30.24
CA LEU A 709 -0.11 23.83 -30.48
C LEU A 709 -1.09 24.83 -29.88
N GLY A 710 -0.63 25.84 -29.13
CA GLY A 710 -1.48 26.88 -28.50
C GLY A 710 -2.04 26.46 -27.13
N MET A 711 -1.44 25.47 -26.47
CA MET A 711 -1.76 25.05 -25.11
C MET A 711 -0.59 25.41 -24.18
N GLU A 712 -0.88 26.02 -23.05
CA GLU A 712 0.10 26.31 -22.01
C GLU A 712 0.28 25.10 -21.10
N PHE A 713 1.51 24.80 -20.71
CA PHE A 713 1.82 23.78 -19.73
C PHE A 713 2.71 24.40 -18.63
N LEU A 714 2.19 24.47 -17.42
CA LEU A 714 2.87 25.01 -16.26
C LEU A 714 3.62 23.88 -15.55
N ILE A 715 4.88 24.12 -15.19
CA ILE A 715 5.68 23.15 -14.44
C ILE A 715 5.77 23.64 -13.01
N ASN A 716 5.25 22.83 -12.07
CA ASN A 716 5.34 23.07 -10.65
C ASN A 716 6.39 22.09 -10.08
N ASP A 717 7.51 22.65 -9.60
CA ASP A 717 8.60 21.93 -8.97
C ASP A 717 8.73 22.42 -7.53
N PRO A 718 7.91 21.89 -6.59
CA PRO A 718 7.93 22.34 -5.21
C PRO A 718 9.20 21.86 -4.52
N ALA A 719 9.79 22.73 -3.68
CA ALA A 719 10.89 22.35 -2.81
C ALA A 719 10.46 21.43 -1.65
N ASP A 720 9.17 21.43 -1.34
CA ASP A 720 8.54 20.56 -0.37
C ASP A 720 7.60 19.60 -1.10
N TRP A 721 7.88 18.31 -0.99
CA TRP A 721 7.10 17.21 -1.55
C TRP A 721 5.63 17.20 -1.09
N ASN A 722 5.38 17.58 0.17
CA ASN A 722 4.03 17.56 0.74
C ASN A 722 3.05 18.45 -0.05
N VAL A 723 3.52 19.53 -0.67
CA VAL A 723 2.67 20.40 -1.51
C VAL A 723 1.98 19.61 -2.64
N MET A 724 2.65 18.61 -3.20
CA MET A 724 2.04 17.75 -4.23
C MET A 724 1.09 16.74 -3.60
N LEU A 725 1.42 16.15 -2.46
CA LEU A 725 0.55 15.21 -1.75
C LEU A 725 -0.73 15.89 -1.28
N ASP A 726 -0.64 17.09 -0.72
CA ASP A 726 -1.80 17.90 -0.32
C ASP A 726 -2.73 18.19 -1.52
N ALA A 727 -2.15 18.48 -2.70
CA ALA A 727 -2.94 18.68 -3.92
C ALA A 727 -3.62 17.38 -4.40
N ILE A 728 -2.99 16.22 -4.22
CA ILE A 728 -3.57 14.89 -4.52
C ILE A 728 -4.73 14.60 -3.58
N ASP A 729 -4.54 14.79 -2.29
CA ASP A 729 -5.57 14.54 -1.26
C ASP A 729 -6.77 15.48 -1.42
N ALA A 730 -6.51 16.73 -1.82
CA ALA A 730 -7.56 17.72 -2.14
C ALA A 730 -8.20 17.52 -3.52
N ASN A 731 -7.76 16.52 -4.32
CA ASN A 731 -8.20 16.31 -5.70
C ASN A 731 -8.03 17.57 -6.60
N GLU A 732 -6.94 18.31 -6.41
CA GLU A 732 -6.63 19.54 -7.15
C GLU A 732 -5.56 19.34 -8.24
N GLN A 733 -4.78 18.25 -8.18
CA GLN A 733 -3.74 17.94 -9.16
C GLN A 733 -4.34 17.68 -10.55
N GLU A 734 -3.65 18.15 -11.61
CA GLU A 734 -4.01 17.85 -12.99
C GLU A 734 -3.11 16.78 -13.60
N ILE A 735 -1.78 16.99 -13.53
CA ILE A 735 -0.75 16.09 -14.03
C ILE A 735 0.35 16.04 -12.96
N TRP A 736 0.89 14.85 -12.70
CA TRP A 736 1.96 14.69 -11.71
C TRP A 736 2.92 13.57 -12.08
N THR A 737 4.07 13.54 -11.45
CA THR A 737 5.04 12.46 -11.61
C THR A 737 5.31 11.78 -10.28
N MET A 738 5.26 10.46 -10.26
CA MET A 738 5.56 9.62 -9.11
C MET A 738 6.14 8.28 -9.53
N ALA A 739 6.34 7.40 -8.58
CA ALA A 739 6.71 6.02 -8.80
C ALA A 739 5.86 5.10 -7.91
N TRP A 740 5.48 3.95 -8.44
CA TRP A 740 4.89 2.87 -7.66
C TRP A 740 5.95 1.88 -7.23
N GLY A 741 5.94 1.51 -5.95
CA GLY A 741 6.53 0.25 -5.49
C GLY A 741 5.55 -0.88 -5.82
N THR A 742 6.04 -1.99 -6.37
CA THR A 742 5.18 -3.10 -6.78
C THR A 742 5.42 -4.32 -5.90
N THR A 743 4.43 -5.21 -5.83
CA THR A 743 4.49 -6.48 -5.14
C THR A 743 4.75 -7.63 -6.14
N ILE A 744 4.98 -8.83 -5.64
CA ILE A 744 5.14 -10.03 -6.48
C ILE A 744 3.87 -10.29 -7.30
N ASP A 745 2.71 -10.18 -6.67
CA ASP A 745 1.43 -10.28 -7.37
C ASP A 745 1.10 -8.93 -8.04
N PRO A 746 0.76 -8.92 -9.33
CA PRO A 746 0.43 -7.70 -10.07
C PRO A 746 -1.00 -7.19 -9.80
N ASP A 747 -1.53 -7.40 -8.62
CA ASP A 747 -2.88 -6.96 -8.25
C ASP A 747 -3.05 -5.46 -8.47
N MET A 748 -4.09 -5.09 -9.22
CA MET A 748 -4.40 -3.72 -9.59
C MET A 748 -5.48 -3.09 -8.71
N TYR A 749 -6.04 -3.83 -7.75
CA TYR A 749 -7.19 -3.39 -6.95
C TYR A 749 -6.91 -2.09 -6.19
N GLN A 750 -5.79 -2.03 -5.47
CA GLN A 750 -5.47 -0.88 -4.64
C GLN A 750 -5.40 0.43 -5.44
N ILE A 751 -4.83 0.39 -6.65
CA ILE A 751 -4.44 1.59 -7.42
C ILE A 751 -5.54 2.04 -8.38
N TYR A 752 -6.34 1.11 -8.94
CA TYR A 752 -7.23 1.45 -10.04
C TYR A 752 -8.71 1.14 -9.78
N PHE A 753 -9.05 0.42 -8.71
CA PHE A 753 -10.45 0.11 -8.43
C PHE A 753 -11.23 1.39 -8.10
N SER A 754 -12.44 1.54 -8.63
CA SER A 754 -13.20 2.80 -8.61
C SER A 754 -13.48 3.37 -7.22
N THR A 755 -13.65 2.52 -6.19
CA THR A 755 -13.90 2.98 -4.80
C THR A 755 -12.64 3.47 -4.09
N ASN A 756 -11.46 3.25 -4.68
CA ASN A 756 -10.16 3.58 -4.07
C ASN A 756 -9.66 5.00 -4.41
N ILE A 757 -10.53 5.88 -4.83
CA ILE A 757 -10.20 7.31 -5.03
C ILE A 757 -9.92 7.99 -3.67
N PRO A 758 -9.07 9.03 -3.63
CA PRO A 758 -8.89 9.86 -2.43
C PRO A 758 -10.24 10.37 -1.90
N GLY A 759 -10.47 10.21 -0.60
CA GLY A 759 -11.76 10.53 0.03
C GLY A 759 -12.91 9.56 -0.27
N GLY A 760 -12.65 8.44 -0.95
CA GLY A 760 -13.59 7.34 -1.17
C GLY A 760 -13.62 6.33 -0.02
N GLU A 761 -14.36 5.23 -0.21
CA GLU A 761 -14.51 4.16 0.81
C GLU A 761 -13.30 3.20 0.87
N GLY A 762 -12.38 3.25 -0.11
CA GLY A 762 -11.28 2.32 -0.27
C GLY A 762 -9.91 2.86 0.17
N SER A 763 -8.83 2.38 -0.48
CA SER A 763 -7.44 2.67 -0.09
C SER A 763 -7.00 4.13 -0.29
N GLY A 764 -7.76 4.95 -1.02
CA GLY A 764 -7.36 6.30 -1.39
C GLY A 764 -6.23 6.38 -2.42
N SER A 765 -5.81 5.26 -3.03
CA SER A 765 -4.63 5.21 -3.92
C SER A 765 -4.95 5.41 -5.41
N ASN A 766 -6.22 5.46 -5.80
CA ASN A 766 -6.63 5.76 -7.17
C ASN A 766 -6.54 7.27 -7.46
N TYR A 767 -5.33 7.79 -7.46
CA TYR A 767 -5.04 9.22 -7.70
C TYR A 767 -5.46 9.71 -9.09
N TYR A 768 -5.69 8.76 -10.01
CA TYR A 768 -6.11 9.03 -11.40
C TYR A 768 -7.59 9.36 -11.51
N HIS A 769 -8.39 9.06 -10.49
CA HIS A 769 -9.85 9.13 -10.52
C HIS A 769 -10.44 8.41 -11.75
N ILE A 770 -9.86 7.25 -12.10
CA ILE A 770 -10.44 6.36 -13.09
C ILE A 770 -11.61 5.62 -12.45
N MET A 771 -12.79 5.73 -13.05
CA MET A 771 -14.00 5.07 -12.59
C MET A 771 -14.63 4.37 -13.79
N ASP A 772 -14.33 3.08 -13.97
CA ASP A 772 -14.72 2.29 -15.14
C ASP A 772 -15.20 0.91 -14.71
N GLU A 773 -16.48 0.61 -14.94
CA GLU A 773 -17.10 -0.66 -14.52
C GLU A 773 -16.45 -1.88 -15.20
N GLU A 774 -15.94 -1.75 -16.43
CA GLU A 774 -15.24 -2.83 -17.14
C GLU A 774 -13.89 -3.09 -16.48
N LEU A 775 -13.15 -2.04 -16.12
CA LEU A 775 -11.88 -2.16 -15.40
C LEU A 775 -12.08 -2.81 -14.04
N ASP A 776 -13.06 -2.35 -13.27
CA ASP A 776 -13.39 -2.93 -11.97
C ASP A 776 -13.69 -4.44 -12.07
N GLN A 777 -14.48 -4.84 -13.06
CA GLN A 777 -14.78 -6.26 -13.26
C GLN A 777 -13.52 -7.05 -13.66
N LEU A 778 -12.67 -6.52 -14.53
CA LEU A 778 -11.41 -7.17 -14.92
C LEU A 778 -10.46 -7.34 -13.73
N ILE A 779 -10.37 -6.33 -12.86
CA ILE A 779 -9.59 -6.40 -11.62
C ILE A 779 -10.09 -7.54 -10.72
N LEU A 780 -11.40 -7.61 -10.49
CA LEU A 780 -12.00 -8.67 -9.67
C LEU A 780 -11.82 -10.05 -10.32
N ASP A 781 -12.02 -10.17 -11.63
CA ASP A 781 -11.82 -11.43 -12.37
C ASP A 781 -10.37 -11.94 -12.28
N ALA A 782 -9.39 -11.03 -12.25
CA ALA A 782 -7.98 -11.39 -12.08
C ALA A 782 -7.66 -11.94 -10.68
N ARG A 783 -8.42 -11.57 -9.66
CA ARG A 783 -8.19 -12.00 -8.26
C ARG A 783 -8.74 -13.37 -7.93
N VAL A 784 -9.78 -13.84 -8.64
CA VAL A 784 -10.51 -15.07 -8.32
C VAL A 784 -9.99 -16.33 -9.03
N SER A 785 -8.77 -16.30 -9.57
CA SER A 785 -8.16 -17.45 -10.25
C SER A 785 -6.69 -17.61 -9.89
N ASP A 786 -6.23 -18.84 -9.74
CA ASP A 786 -4.81 -19.21 -9.58
C ASP A 786 -4.10 -19.50 -10.92
N ASP A 787 -4.83 -19.55 -12.03
CA ASP A 787 -4.24 -19.73 -13.38
C ASP A 787 -3.55 -18.44 -13.85
N GLN A 788 -2.23 -18.38 -13.74
CA GLN A 788 -1.43 -17.23 -14.18
C GLN A 788 -1.63 -16.88 -15.66
N ASN A 789 -1.91 -17.84 -16.55
CA ASN A 789 -2.15 -17.55 -17.96
C ASN A 789 -3.49 -16.85 -18.15
N TYR A 790 -4.52 -17.28 -17.43
CA TYR A 790 -5.81 -16.60 -17.39
C TYR A 790 -5.64 -15.17 -16.82
N ARG A 791 -5.04 -15.04 -15.65
CA ARG A 791 -4.80 -13.74 -15.00
C ARG A 791 -3.99 -12.80 -15.88
N LYS A 792 -2.91 -13.29 -16.53
CA LYS A 792 -2.11 -12.49 -17.47
C LYS A 792 -2.97 -11.94 -18.62
N ALA A 793 -3.88 -12.76 -19.16
CA ALA A 793 -4.78 -12.31 -20.24
C ALA A 793 -5.80 -11.28 -19.75
N VAL A 794 -6.29 -11.41 -18.51
CA VAL A 794 -7.21 -10.44 -17.88
C VAL A 794 -6.49 -9.13 -17.56
N TYR A 795 -5.31 -9.18 -16.92
CA TYR A 795 -4.50 -7.98 -16.65
C TYR A 795 -4.13 -7.22 -17.92
N LYS A 796 -3.86 -7.94 -19.00
CA LYS A 796 -3.61 -7.27 -20.29
C LYS A 796 -4.82 -6.45 -20.75
N GLN A 797 -6.04 -6.96 -20.58
CA GLN A 797 -7.25 -6.22 -20.90
C GLN A 797 -7.42 -5.01 -19.98
N ALA A 798 -7.19 -5.18 -18.69
CA ALA A 798 -7.21 -4.07 -17.72
C ALA A 798 -6.20 -2.97 -18.08
N LEU A 799 -4.96 -3.33 -18.43
CA LEU A 799 -3.94 -2.39 -18.89
C LEU A 799 -4.37 -1.63 -20.17
N GLU A 800 -5.04 -2.29 -21.11
CA GLU A 800 -5.57 -1.61 -22.31
C GLU A 800 -6.68 -0.60 -21.96
N VAL A 801 -7.54 -0.88 -20.97
CA VAL A 801 -8.54 0.08 -20.49
C VAL A 801 -7.85 1.30 -19.85
N ILE A 802 -6.86 1.09 -18.97
CA ILE A 802 -6.10 2.18 -18.34
C ILE A 802 -5.41 3.05 -19.41
N MET A 803 -4.79 2.42 -20.41
CA MET A 803 -4.15 3.11 -21.53
C MET A 803 -5.17 3.87 -22.42
N ASP A 804 -6.39 3.34 -22.59
CA ASP A 804 -7.46 4.02 -23.33
C ASP A 804 -7.98 5.25 -22.58
N TRP A 805 -8.07 5.18 -21.26
CA TRP A 805 -8.39 6.34 -20.43
C TRP A 805 -7.30 7.41 -20.45
N ALA A 806 -6.07 7.03 -20.78
CA ALA A 806 -4.89 7.90 -20.81
C ALA A 806 -4.66 8.66 -19.48
N VAL A 807 -4.87 7.97 -18.37
CA VAL A 807 -4.69 8.50 -17.02
C VAL A 807 -3.29 8.25 -16.48
N GLU A 808 -2.56 7.29 -17.05
CA GLU A 808 -1.17 7.02 -16.70
C GLU A 808 -0.31 6.89 -17.96
N ILE A 809 0.77 7.65 -17.99
CA ILE A 809 1.83 7.50 -18.97
C ILE A 809 2.94 6.70 -18.32
N PRO A 810 3.08 5.39 -18.64
CA PRO A 810 4.19 4.58 -18.14
C PRO A 810 5.50 5.23 -18.58
N SER A 811 6.41 5.46 -17.65
CA SER A 811 7.60 6.25 -17.90
C SER A 811 8.85 5.37 -17.99
N TYR A 812 9.36 4.90 -16.89
CA TYR A 812 10.59 4.13 -16.87
C TYR A 812 10.66 3.13 -15.72
N GLN A 813 11.46 2.10 -15.91
CA GLN A 813 11.93 1.21 -14.86
C GLN A 813 13.45 1.34 -14.77
N ARG A 814 13.94 1.71 -13.60
CA ARG A 814 15.37 1.88 -13.34
C ARG A 814 16.02 0.58 -12.91
N LEU A 815 17.34 0.55 -12.96
CA LEU A 815 18.14 -0.48 -12.32
C LEU A 815 18.60 0.01 -10.94
N ASN A 816 18.61 -0.90 -9.97
CA ASN A 816 19.40 -0.77 -8.75
C ASN A 816 20.78 -1.34 -9.01
N VAL A 817 21.81 -0.74 -8.44
CA VAL A 817 23.19 -1.19 -8.60
C VAL A 817 23.74 -1.53 -7.22
N VAL A 818 23.96 -2.82 -6.98
CA VAL A 818 24.67 -3.28 -5.79
C VAL A 818 26.15 -3.37 -6.11
N ILE A 819 26.99 -2.69 -5.35
CA ILE A 819 28.43 -2.67 -5.52
C ILE A 819 29.13 -3.35 -4.34
N PHE A 820 30.18 -4.08 -4.67
CA PHE A 820 31.00 -4.81 -3.70
C PHE A 820 32.48 -4.46 -3.89
N SER A 821 33.24 -4.40 -2.81
CA SER A 821 34.69 -4.33 -2.88
C SER A 821 35.26 -5.64 -3.39
N THR A 822 35.83 -5.65 -4.59
CA THR A 822 36.45 -6.84 -5.21
C THR A 822 37.68 -7.34 -4.42
N GLU A 823 38.36 -6.44 -3.71
CA GLU A 823 39.53 -6.81 -2.92
C GLU A 823 39.21 -7.45 -1.58
N ARG A 824 38.01 -7.17 -1.02
CA ARG A 824 37.66 -7.58 0.34
C ARG A 824 36.55 -8.63 0.39
N VAL A 825 35.58 -8.59 -0.51
CA VAL A 825 34.48 -9.57 -0.61
C VAL A 825 34.86 -10.68 -1.58
N ASN A 826 34.65 -11.92 -1.19
CA ASN A 826 34.77 -13.05 -2.11
C ASN A 826 33.58 -13.08 -3.07
N ILE A 827 33.76 -12.43 -4.22
CA ILE A 827 32.70 -12.23 -5.22
C ILE A 827 32.06 -13.54 -5.68
N ASP A 828 32.82 -14.65 -5.70
CA ASP A 828 32.33 -15.98 -6.11
C ASP A 828 31.29 -16.56 -5.09
N THR A 829 31.18 -15.98 -3.91
CA THR A 829 30.20 -16.40 -2.86
C THR A 829 28.96 -15.53 -2.77
N ILE A 830 28.88 -14.48 -3.56
CA ILE A 830 27.64 -13.71 -3.70
C ILE A 830 26.62 -14.59 -4.44
N THR A 831 25.36 -14.52 -3.98
CA THR A 831 24.29 -15.27 -4.66
C THR A 831 24.26 -14.95 -6.16
N PRO A 832 24.36 -15.95 -7.05
CA PRO A 832 24.39 -15.71 -8.49
C PRO A 832 22.98 -15.36 -9.01
N ASP A 833 22.93 -14.75 -10.20
CA ASP A 833 21.68 -14.40 -10.88
C ASP A 833 20.70 -13.68 -9.95
N MET A 834 21.16 -12.62 -9.27
CA MET A 834 20.33 -11.76 -8.44
C MET A 834 19.16 -11.19 -9.24
N THR A 835 18.00 -11.12 -8.60
CA THR A 835 16.80 -10.54 -9.17
C THR A 835 16.16 -9.58 -8.17
N THR A 836 15.11 -8.91 -8.57
CA THR A 836 14.24 -8.11 -7.71
C THR A 836 13.68 -8.91 -6.51
N PHE A 837 13.45 -10.21 -6.70
CA PHE A 837 12.83 -11.09 -5.69
C PHE A 837 13.84 -11.97 -4.93
N TRP A 838 15.10 -12.00 -5.36
CA TRP A 838 16.16 -12.76 -4.73
C TRP A 838 17.48 -11.99 -4.77
N GLY A 839 17.72 -11.22 -3.74
CA GLY A 839 18.90 -10.42 -3.56
C GLY A 839 20.02 -11.16 -2.80
N TRP A 840 21.15 -10.51 -2.62
CA TRP A 840 22.32 -11.08 -1.91
C TRP A 840 22.04 -11.37 -0.43
N LEU A 841 21.11 -10.65 0.20
CA LEU A 841 20.69 -10.88 1.58
C LEU A 841 19.96 -12.23 1.76
N ASN A 842 19.35 -12.79 0.70
CA ASN A 842 18.66 -14.08 0.77
C ASN A 842 19.61 -15.26 1.01
N ASP A 843 20.89 -15.13 0.66
CA ASP A 843 21.93 -16.13 0.86
C ASP A 843 23.13 -15.57 1.64
N VAL A 844 22.88 -14.59 2.52
CA VAL A 844 23.91 -13.85 3.27
C VAL A 844 24.77 -14.76 4.14
N GLU A 845 24.26 -15.89 4.59
CA GLU A 845 24.99 -16.87 5.38
C GLU A 845 26.10 -17.57 4.59
N LEU A 846 26.04 -17.54 3.26
CA LEU A 846 27.05 -18.13 2.37
C LEU A 846 28.18 -17.17 1.99
N LEU A 847 27.98 -15.86 2.23
CA LEU A 847 28.93 -14.82 1.84
C LEU A 847 30.24 -14.94 2.60
N GLU A 848 31.36 -14.65 1.91
CA GLU A 848 32.70 -14.68 2.47
C GLU A 848 33.46 -13.37 2.25
N MET A 849 34.34 -13.06 3.20
CA MET A 849 35.31 -11.98 3.10
C MET A 849 36.72 -12.57 2.93
N TYR A 850 37.58 -11.87 2.21
CA TYR A 850 39.02 -12.20 2.24
C TYR A 850 39.63 -11.69 3.56
N GLU A 851 40.58 -12.45 4.14
CA GLU A 851 41.35 -12.08 5.34
C GLU A 851 42.29 -10.87 5.15
#